data_65eb3c16999e71f27c7a0133be308c34
#
_entry.id   65eb3c16999e71f27c7a0133be308c34
#
_cell.length_a   1.000
_cell.length_b   1.000
_cell.length_c   1.000
_cell.angle_alpha   90.00
_cell.angle_beta   90.00
_cell.angle_gamma   90.00
#
_symmetry.space_group_name_H-M   'P 1'
#
loop_
_entity.id
_entity.type
_entity.pdbx_description
1 polymer ?
#
loop_
_entity_poly.entity_id
_entity_poly.type
_entity_poly.pdbx_seq_one_letter_code
_entity_poly.pdbx_strand_id
1 'polypeptide(L)'
;MIGRTISHYRVIAKLGEGGMGVVYKAEDTKLMRPVALKFLLPQAFENVEHRERFIREAQTAAVLDHPNICTIFEIDEKDDLIFIAMAYVEGPSLKEKIKSGPLAADEVLEIAAQVAQGLDAAHKHGIVHRDIKSTNIMVTPENQVKIMDFGLAKAAGGVEISKTTRSVGTAAYMSPEQGRGAKVDHRTDIWSLGVVMYEMLAGELPFKGEYDAAVVYSLVNEDPVPIGELRPDLPDAVRRIVERAMEKSPEDRFQTAAEMLTSLRSPLKWVGSERLGRSAVGPEKSIAVLPFADVSRGRELEYLCDGIAEEIIGALTRVEGIRVVARTSAFSFKGKSEDIRTIARKLNVDAVLEGSVRKAENRLRITVQLINARDGYHLWSERYDRQMEDVFAIQDEITLAIVNKLKITLLGGERAALVKRYTEDFEAYNLYLKGRYFWNKRTETGYLKSLEYFRQAIEKDPTYAIAYAGIADSYDLLGWYGYLAPQEAFPRARAAAEKARELDATLAEAFASLGWISANYDWNWAAAEREYKKALSLNPSYATAHQWYSEFLTYMGRHDESIAEGHKAQELDPLSLIINNDVGQVYYFARRYDEAIAQLRKALEMDPDFAVAHFLLALALAQKSLYDEAIEEAQKAMTLAGEEDTLILSQLGIIYALSGKENKARQVLDKLDELSGEKYVSPFAVALVHAGLGESDNAFEWLEKACESRDHWVETLRVHPVLDGLRGDERYLRLLLGTGLGS
;
A
#
# COMPACT_ATOMS: atom_id res chain seq x y z
N MET A 1 -53.43 2.46 16.76
CA MET A 1 -52.17 2.22 17.49
C MET A 1 -51.81 3.42 18.39
N ILE A 2 -51.91 4.69 17.92
CA ILE A 2 -51.59 5.89 18.72
C ILE A 2 -52.42 5.93 20.01
N GLY A 3 -51.79 6.21 21.14
CA GLY A 3 -52.41 6.22 22.48
C GLY A 3 -52.50 4.82 23.15
N ARG A 4 -52.25 3.72 22.48
CA ARG A 4 -52.21 2.36 23.07
C ARG A 4 -50.90 2.12 23.75
N THR A 5 -50.93 1.27 24.79
CA THR A 5 -49.74 0.73 25.44
C THR A 5 -49.57 -0.75 25.02
N ILE A 6 -48.43 -1.06 24.38
CA ILE A 6 -48.05 -2.40 23.96
C ILE A 6 -46.87 -2.83 24.84
N SER A 7 -47.06 -3.92 25.62
CA SER A 7 -46.10 -4.30 26.69
C SER A 7 -45.97 -3.11 27.70
N HIS A 8 -44.83 -2.48 27.73
CA HIS A 8 -44.56 -1.29 28.56
C HIS A 8 -44.24 -0.05 27.70
N TYR A 9 -44.55 -0.06 26.41
CA TYR A 9 -44.32 1.02 25.47
C TYR A 9 -45.61 1.75 25.12
N ARG A 10 -45.71 3.03 25.43
CA ARG A 10 -46.85 3.89 25.08
C ARG A 10 -46.64 4.54 23.72
N VAL A 11 -47.42 4.16 22.72
CA VAL A 11 -47.33 4.68 21.35
C VAL A 11 -47.77 6.13 21.28
N ILE A 12 -46.88 7.01 20.78
CA ILE A 12 -47.08 8.48 20.74
C ILE A 12 -47.48 8.94 19.34
N ALA A 13 -46.73 8.58 18.33
CA ALA A 13 -46.92 9.06 16.96
C ALA A 13 -46.46 8.01 15.93
N LYS A 14 -47.02 8.08 14.71
CA LYS A 14 -46.54 7.29 13.57
C LYS A 14 -45.35 8.00 12.96
N LEU A 15 -44.20 7.28 12.77
CA LEU A 15 -42.99 7.78 12.14
C LEU A 15 -42.93 7.43 10.64
N GLY A 16 -43.39 6.25 10.27
CA GLY A 16 -43.36 5.82 8.87
C GLY A 16 -44.09 4.49 8.66
N GLU A 17 -44.31 4.16 7.38
CA GLU A 17 -44.84 2.87 6.92
C GLU A 17 -44.10 2.44 5.70
N GLY A 18 -43.76 1.15 5.60
CA GLY A 18 -43.08 0.55 4.47
C GLY A 18 -43.51 -0.89 4.25
N GLY A 19 -42.95 -1.55 3.22
CA GLY A 19 -43.34 -2.91 2.83
C GLY A 19 -43.18 -3.98 3.91
N MET A 20 -42.38 -3.72 4.96
CA MET A 20 -42.12 -4.67 6.06
C MET A 20 -42.87 -4.35 7.33
N GLY A 21 -43.52 -3.18 7.44
CA GLY A 21 -44.19 -2.82 8.65
C GLY A 21 -44.40 -1.31 8.86
N VAL A 22 -44.91 -0.99 10.05
CA VAL A 22 -45.17 0.37 10.46
C VAL A 22 -44.31 0.74 11.67
N VAL A 23 -43.67 1.90 11.64
CA VAL A 23 -42.80 2.39 12.71
C VAL A 23 -43.51 3.51 13.48
N TYR A 24 -43.51 3.39 14.80
CA TYR A 24 -44.09 4.39 15.69
C TYR A 24 -43.05 4.94 16.68
N LYS A 25 -43.14 6.21 17.01
CA LYS A 25 -42.51 6.78 18.20
C LYS A 25 -43.33 6.34 19.42
N ALA A 26 -42.64 5.82 20.42
CA ALA A 26 -43.25 5.41 21.68
C ALA A 26 -42.39 5.88 22.87
N GLU A 27 -42.96 5.82 24.05
CA GLU A 27 -42.28 6.04 25.32
C GLU A 27 -42.16 4.72 26.05
N ASP A 28 -40.94 4.34 26.41
CA ASP A 28 -40.69 3.28 27.37
C ASP A 28 -41.11 3.76 28.75
N THR A 29 -42.23 3.29 29.26
CA THR A 29 -42.83 3.75 30.55
C THR A 29 -42.05 3.24 31.77
N LYS A 30 -41.16 2.28 31.62
CA LYS A 30 -40.29 1.79 32.69
C LYS A 30 -39.01 2.61 32.81
N LEU A 31 -38.38 2.93 31.66
CA LEU A 31 -37.14 3.67 31.62
C LEU A 31 -37.27 5.14 31.28
N MET A 32 -38.51 5.60 31.07
CA MET A 32 -38.86 7.01 30.81
C MET A 32 -38.04 7.63 29.66
N ARG A 33 -37.92 6.90 28.55
CA ARG A 33 -37.13 7.32 27.38
C ARG A 33 -37.93 7.13 26.09
N PRO A 34 -37.67 7.94 25.04
CA PRO A 34 -38.25 7.71 23.73
C PRO A 34 -37.63 6.50 23.04
N VAL A 35 -38.45 5.69 22.35
CA VAL A 35 -38.08 4.54 21.55
C VAL A 35 -38.81 4.56 20.22
N ALA A 36 -38.28 3.85 19.23
CA ALA A 36 -38.96 3.52 18.00
C ALA A 36 -39.47 2.08 18.08
N LEU A 37 -40.77 1.89 17.81
CA LEU A 37 -41.39 0.57 17.74
C LEU A 37 -41.71 0.25 16.30
N LYS A 38 -41.09 -0.78 15.74
CA LYS A 38 -41.36 -1.29 14.40
C LYS A 38 -42.25 -2.50 14.49
N PHE A 39 -43.52 -2.35 14.08
CA PHE A 39 -44.47 -3.45 13.99
C PHE A 39 -44.43 -4.08 12.63
N LEU A 40 -44.37 -5.39 12.62
CA LEU A 40 -44.34 -6.18 11.41
C LEU A 40 -45.75 -6.49 10.92
N LEU A 41 -45.96 -6.43 9.62
CA LEU A 41 -47.23 -6.78 9.00
C LEU A 41 -47.44 -8.30 9.05
N PRO A 42 -48.64 -8.81 9.45
CA PRO A 42 -48.94 -10.27 9.45
C PRO A 42 -48.71 -10.94 8.09
N GLN A 43 -48.89 -10.19 7.01
CA GLN A 43 -48.73 -10.66 5.62
C GLN A 43 -47.24 -10.89 5.27
N ALA A 44 -46.30 -10.43 6.06
CA ALA A 44 -44.88 -10.66 5.84
C ALA A 44 -44.43 -12.08 6.25
N PHE A 45 -45.28 -12.85 6.93
CA PHE A 45 -45.00 -14.19 7.44
C PHE A 45 -46.03 -15.20 6.93
N GLU A 46 -45.92 -15.64 5.70
CA GLU A 46 -46.75 -16.73 5.15
C GLU A 46 -46.43 -18.10 5.78
N ASN A 47 -45.32 -18.21 6.54
CA ASN A 47 -44.79 -19.46 7.08
C ASN A 47 -44.09 -19.23 8.45
N VAL A 48 -44.26 -20.20 9.35
CA VAL A 48 -43.62 -20.22 10.69
C VAL A 48 -42.09 -20.17 10.59
N GLU A 49 -41.51 -20.79 9.59
CA GLU A 49 -40.07 -20.86 9.35
C GLU A 49 -39.48 -19.48 9.00
N HIS A 50 -40.21 -18.64 8.24
CA HIS A 50 -39.81 -17.27 7.93
C HIS A 50 -39.85 -16.37 9.19
N ARG A 51 -40.81 -16.60 10.07
CA ARG A 51 -40.97 -15.90 11.34
C ARG A 51 -39.80 -16.21 12.29
N GLU A 52 -39.47 -17.51 12.48
CA GLU A 52 -38.34 -17.92 13.33
C GLU A 52 -37.01 -17.41 12.81
N ARG A 53 -36.83 -17.41 11.52
CA ARG A 53 -35.63 -16.90 10.85
C ARG A 53 -35.49 -15.39 11.09
N PHE A 54 -36.57 -14.62 10.95
CA PHE A 54 -36.56 -13.19 11.21
C PHE A 54 -36.19 -12.86 12.66
N ILE A 55 -36.77 -13.54 13.62
CA ILE A 55 -36.46 -13.36 15.05
C ILE A 55 -34.98 -13.65 15.30
N ARG A 56 -34.44 -14.71 14.72
CA ARG A 56 -33.02 -15.11 14.84
C ARG A 56 -32.08 -14.08 14.23
N GLU A 57 -32.40 -13.54 13.05
CA GLU A 57 -31.62 -12.49 12.42
C GLU A 57 -31.66 -11.17 13.21
N ALA A 58 -32.81 -10.80 13.75
CA ALA A 58 -32.95 -9.63 14.62
C ALA A 58 -32.20 -9.81 15.96
N GLN A 59 -32.21 -11.01 16.53
CA GLN A 59 -31.40 -11.34 17.73
C GLN A 59 -29.90 -11.23 17.43
N THR A 60 -29.48 -11.66 16.25
CA THR A 60 -28.08 -11.54 15.81
C THR A 60 -27.67 -10.07 15.65
N ALA A 61 -28.56 -9.25 15.10
CA ALA A 61 -28.31 -7.80 14.98
C ALA A 61 -28.30 -7.07 16.33
N ALA A 62 -29.06 -7.56 17.31
CA ALA A 62 -29.13 -6.96 18.66
C ALA A 62 -27.81 -7.08 19.47
N VAL A 63 -26.88 -7.92 19.04
CA VAL A 63 -25.54 -8.04 19.66
C VAL A 63 -24.65 -6.83 19.30
N LEU A 64 -24.99 -6.09 18.23
CA LEU A 64 -24.18 -4.98 17.77
C LEU A 64 -24.36 -3.74 18.66
N ASP A 65 -23.30 -3.36 19.38
CA ASP A 65 -23.22 -2.11 20.13
C ASP A 65 -22.14 -1.22 19.51
N HIS A 66 -22.57 -0.23 18.73
CA HIS A 66 -21.66 0.68 18.02
C HIS A 66 -22.32 2.06 17.84
N PRO A 67 -21.56 3.18 17.97
CA PRO A 67 -22.09 4.52 17.85
C PRO A 67 -22.81 4.81 16.52
N ASN A 68 -22.46 4.15 15.42
CA ASN A 68 -23.08 4.35 14.11
C ASN A 68 -24.11 3.26 13.75
N ILE A 69 -24.52 2.41 14.69
CA ILE A 69 -25.57 1.40 14.50
C ILE A 69 -26.74 1.73 15.43
N CYS A 70 -27.97 1.57 14.96
CA CYS A 70 -29.16 1.74 15.80
C CYS A 70 -29.27 0.57 16.75
N THR A 71 -29.27 0.84 18.05
CA THR A 71 -29.37 -0.20 19.11
C THR A 71 -30.77 -0.78 19.15
N ILE A 72 -30.88 -2.11 19.10
CA ILE A 72 -32.12 -2.85 19.33
C ILE A 72 -32.21 -3.15 20.83
N PHE A 73 -33.29 -2.78 21.47
CA PHE A 73 -33.49 -2.99 22.90
C PHE A 73 -34.24 -4.27 23.22
N GLU A 74 -35.26 -4.59 22.40
CA GLU A 74 -36.16 -5.70 22.66
C GLU A 74 -36.81 -6.18 21.37
N ILE A 75 -37.07 -7.48 21.31
CA ILE A 75 -37.90 -8.11 20.29
C ILE A 75 -38.93 -8.92 21.06
N ASP A 76 -40.20 -8.59 20.94
CA ASP A 76 -41.28 -9.24 21.68
C ASP A 76 -42.51 -9.40 20.79
N GLU A 77 -43.44 -10.25 21.27
CA GLU A 77 -44.73 -10.51 20.65
C GLU A 77 -45.82 -10.30 21.66
N LYS A 78 -46.78 -9.45 21.29
CA LYS A 78 -47.96 -9.19 22.13
C LYS A 78 -49.20 -9.01 21.27
N ASP A 79 -50.30 -9.66 21.66
CA ASP A 79 -51.61 -9.59 20.96
C ASP A 79 -51.47 -9.94 19.45
N ASP A 80 -50.73 -11.00 19.14
CA ASP A 80 -50.38 -11.47 17.77
C ASP A 80 -49.59 -10.44 16.94
N LEU A 81 -49.04 -9.43 17.58
CA LEU A 81 -48.17 -8.41 16.95
C LEU A 81 -46.73 -8.59 17.36
N ILE A 82 -45.86 -8.89 16.39
CA ILE A 82 -44.42 -8.92 16.60
C ILE A 82 -43.92 -7.46 16.45
N PHE A 83 -43.13 -7.00 17.40
CA PHE A 83 -42.50 -5.69 17.34
C PHE A 83 -41.04 -5.73 17.75
N ILE A 84 -40.28 -4.79 17.20
CA ILE A 84 -38.91 -4.52 17.59
C ILE A 84 -38.89 -3.14 18.24
N ALA A 85 -38.40 -3.08 19.47
CA ALA A 85 -38.12 -1.81 20.20
C ALA A 85 -36.64 -1.45 19.96
N MET A 86 -36.39 -0.26 19.42
CA MET A 86 -35.06 0.23 19.11
C MET A 86 -34.90 1.70 19.55
N ALA A 87 -33.66 2.17 19.52
CA ALA A 87 -33.35 3.55 19.85
C ALA A 87 -34.13 4.51 18.91
N TYR A 88 -34.80 5.51 19.50
CA TYR A 88 -35.35 6.59 18.70
C TYR A 88 -34.23 7.54 18.28
N VAL A 89 -33.99 7.63 16.98
CA VAL A 89 -32.98 8.54 16.40
C VAL A 89 -33.70 9.83 16.00
N GLU A 90 -33.27 10.93 16.59
CA GLU A 90 -33.77 12.27 16.24
C GLU A 90 -33.00 12.78 15.02
N GLY A 91 -33.73 13.26 14.00
CA GLY A 91 -33.14 13.78 12.76
C GLY A 91 -33.78 13.20 11.51
N PRO A 92 -33.45 13.75 10.32
CA PRO A 92 -33.94 13.25 9.04
C PRO A 92 -33.24 12.00 8.61
N SER A 93 -33.87 11.22 7.74
CA SER A 93 -33.18 10.21 6.94
C SER A 93 -32.24 10.88 5.92
N LEU A 94 -31.20 10.19 5.52
CA LEU A 94 -30.29 10.68 4.48
C LEU A 94 -31.01 10.95 3.16
N LYS A 95 -32.06 10.17 2.84
CA LYS A 95 -32.94 10.42 1.69
C LYS A 95 -33.64 11.75 1.76
N GLU A 96 -34.13 12.14 2.96
CA GLU A 96 -34.78 13.46 3.18
C GLU A 96 -33.76 14.60 3.06
N LYS A 97 -32.55 14.39 3.52
CA LYS A 97 -31.45 15.36 3.41
C LYS A 97 -31.05 15.61 1.94
N ILE A 98 -30.95 14.56 1.13
CA ILE A 98 -30.64 14.65 -0.30
C ILE A 98 -31.75 15.33 -1.12
N LYS A 99 -33.01 15.32 -0.67
CA LYS A 99 -34.13 16.04 -1.36
C LYS A 99 -33.89 17.54 -1.51
N SER A 100 -33.08 18.14 -0.67
CA SER A 100 -32.71 19.55 -0.77
C SER A 100 -31.64 19.85 -1.82
N GLY A 101 -31.08 18.83 -2.45
CA GLY A 101 -30.03 18.89 -3.48
C GLY A 101 -28.80 18.08 -3.14
N PRO A 102 -27.83 18.03 -4.05
CA PRO A 102 -26.55 17.36 -3.85
C PRO A 102 -25.81 17.94 -2.64
N LEU A 103 -25.14 17.06 -1.87
CA LEU A 103 -24.37 17.43 -0.70
C LEU A 103 -22.92 17.84 -1.09
N ALA A 104 -22.29 18.62 -0.18
CA ALA A 104 -20.89 18.96 -0.31
C ALA A 104 -19.99 17.72 -0.16
N ALA A 105 -18.85 17.68 -0.85
CA ALA A 105 -17.95 16.53 -0.84
C ALA A 105 -17.48 16.16 0.58
N ASP A 106 -17.11 17.14 1.40
CA ASP A 106 -16.65 16.93 2.78
C ASP A 106 -17.73 16.30 3.65
N GLU A 107 -18.97 16.72 3.47
CA GLU A 107 -20.13 16.18 4.18
C GLU A 107 -20.41 14.73 3.76
N VAL A 108 -20.29 14.45 2.46
CA VAL A 108 -20.44 13.07 1.92
C VAL A 108 -19.38 12.14 2.50
N LEU A 109 -18.12 12.58 2.55
CA LEU A 109 -17.02 11.82 3.11
C LEU A 109 -17.22 11.53 4.60
N GLU A 110 -17.67 12.52 5.38
CA GLU A 110 -17.92 12.35 6.80
C GLU A 110 -19.06 11.35 7.07
N ILE A 111 -20.18 11.47 6.33
CA ILE A 111 -21.31 10.54 6.43
C ILE A 111 -20.86 9.12 6.01
N ALA A 112 -20.17 8.99 4.87
CA ALA A 112 -19.72 7.70 4.36
C ALA A 112 -18.71 7.03 5.30
N ALA A 113 -17.81 7.80 5.92
CA ALA A 113 -16.85 7.29 6.91
C ALA A 113 -17.56 6.72 8.14
N GLN A 114 -18.58 7.39 8.65
CA GLN A 114 -19.37 6.89 9.78
C GLN A 114 -20.18 5.64 9.41
N VAL A 115 -20.74 5.57 8.19
CA VAL A 115 -21.40 4.35 7.69
C VAL A 115 -20.39 3.20 7.58
N ALA A 116 -19.23 3.44 6.99
CA ALA A 116 -18.19 2.42 6.85
C ALA A 116 -17.70 1.89 8.21
N GLN A 117 -17.61 2.75 9.25
CA GLN A 117 -17.30 2.32 10.63
C GLN A 117 -18.35 1.35 11.19
N GLY A 118 -19.63 1.67 11.01
CA GLY A 118 -20.73 0.79 11.44
C GLY A 118 -20.72 -0.54 10.70
N LEU A 119 -20.47 -0.52 9.38
CA LEU A 119 -20.35 -1.72 8.57
C LEU A 119 -19.16 -2.58 8.98
N ASP A 120 -17.99 -2.01 9.22
CA ASP A 120 -16.81 -2.73 9.67
C ASP A 120 -17.05 -3.44 11.00
N ALA A 121 -17.71 -2.77 11.96
CA ALA A 121 -18.10 -3.39 13.23
C ALA A 121 -19.04 -4.57 13.03
N ALA A 122 -20.03 -4.48 12.14
CA ALA A 122 -20.95 -5.57 11.84
C ALA A 122 -20.26 -6.74 11.11
N HIS A 123 -19.41 -6.44 10.12
CA HIS A 123 -18.68 -7.44 9.33
C HIS A 123 -17.73 -8.27 10.19
N LYS A 124 -17.06 -7.67 11.19
CA LYS A 124 -16.23 -8.38 12.17
C LYS A 124 -17.01 -9.43 13.00
N HIS A 125 -18.32 -9.24 13.16
CA HIS A 125 -19.21 -10.21 13.78
C HIS A 125 -19.87 -11.17 12.78
N GLY A 126 -19.44 -11.14 11.51
CA GLY A 126 -20.01 -11.98 10.44
C GLY A 126 -21.40 -11.52 9.97
N ILE A 127 -21.83 -10.31 10.32
CA ILE A 127 -23.14 -9.76 9.99
C ILE A 127 -23.03 -8.85 8.77
N VAL A 128 -23.76 -9.18 7.69
CA VAL A 128 -23.85 -8.39 6.45
C VAL A 128 -25.22 -7.73 6.40
N HIS A 129 -25.26 -6.42 6.12
CA HIS A 129 -26.52 -5.64 6.16
C HIS A 129 -27.46 -5.94 4.99
N ARG A 130 -26.94 -5.98 3.76
CA ARG A 130 -27.62 -6.36 2.50
C ARG A 130 -28.74 -5.44 2.02
N ASP A 131 -29.04 -4.35 2.73
CA ASP A 131 -30.07 -3.34 2.37
C ASP A 131 -29.61 -1.93 2.78
N ILE A 132 -28.33 -1.60 2.55
CA ILE A 132 -27.81 -0.24 2.73
C ILE A 132 -28.43 0.66 1.66
N LYS A 133 -29.08 1.73 2.09
CA LYS A 133 -29.73 2.74 1.24
C LYS A 133 -29.97 4.03 2.03
N SER A 134 -30.17 5.14 1.35
CA SER A 134 -30.33 6.45 1.98
C SER A 134 -31.54 6.56 2.94
N THR A 135 -32.57 5.72 2.80
CA THR A 135 -33.69 5.66 3.75
C THR A 135 -33.36 4.92 5.05
N ASN A 136 -32.33 4.06 5.06
CA ASN A 136 -31.90 3.27 6.22
C ASN A 136 -30.71 3.93 6.96
N ILE A 137 -30.40 5.17 6.61
CA ILE A 137 -29.35 5.97 7.25
C ILE A 137 -30.00 7.21 7.83
N MET A 138 -29.90 7.40 9.15
CA MET A 138 -30.39 8.59 9.86
C MET A 138 -29.20 9.49 10.21
N VAL A 139 -29.42 10.80 10.17
CA VAL A 139 -28.39 11.79 10.55
C VAL A 139 -28.95 12.65 11.67
N THR A 140 -28.31 12.60 12.85
CA THR A 140 -28.76 13.42 14.01
C THR A 140 -28.40 14.90 13.84
N PRO A 141 -28.98 15.82 14.65
CA PRO A 141 -28.60 17.22 14.64
C PRO A 141 -27.11 17.48 14.90
N GLU A 142 -26.45 16.58 15.62
CA GLU A 142 -25.01 16.62 15.91
C GLU A 142 -24.16 15.99 14.81
N ASN A 143 -24.73 15.71 13.62
CA ASN A 143 -24.12 15.03 12.49
C ASN A 143 -23.65 13.60 12.79
N GLN A 144 -24.20 12.94 13.81
CA GLN A 144 -23.95 11.53 14.05
C GLN A 144 -24.82 10.67 13.11
N VAL A 145 -24.21 9.73 12.42
CA VAL A 145 -24.88 8.78 11.53
C VAL A 145 -25.32 7.54 12.31
N LYS A 146 -26.55 7.07 12.06
CA LYS A 146 -27.09 5.81 12.57
C LYS A 146 -27.60 4.95 11.44
N ILE A 147 -27.04 3.75 11.29
CA ILE A 147 -27.52 2.73 10.34
C ILE A 147 -28.70 2.01 10.99
N MET A 148 -29.80 1.93 10.26
CA MET A 148 -31.06 1.32 10.68
C MET A 148 -31.24 -0.05 10.02
N ASP A 149 -32.06 -0.92 10.60
CA ASP A 149 -32.59 -2.15 9.97
C ASP A 149 -31.55 -3.18 9.47
N PHE A 150 -30.53 -3.50 10.29
CA PHE A 150 -29.56 -4.56 9.98
C PHE A 150 -30.20 -5.92 9.76
N GLY A 151 -29.92 -6.54 8.59
CA GLY A 151 -30.18 -7.97 8.32
C GLY A 151 -31.64 -8.38 8.17
N LEU A 152 -32.60 -7.52 8.45
CA LEU A 152 -34.04 -7.86 8.49
C LEU A 152 -34.64 -8.16 7.12
N ALA A 153 -34.00 -7.81 6.01
CA ALA A 153 -34.55 -7.93 4.66
C ALA A 153 -34.54 -9.37 4.11
N LYS A 154 -33.64 -10.23 4.57
CA LYS A 154 -33.52 -11.62 4.06
C LYS A 154 -34.44 -12.61 4.75
N ALA A 155 -34.93 -12.29 5.95
CA ALA A 155 -35.82 -13.14 6.73
C ALA A 155 -37.23 -13.24 6.15
N ALA A 156 -37.67 -12.25 5.40
CA ALA A 156 -39.01 -12.17 4.80
C ALA A 156 -39.17 -12.93 3.47
N GLY A 157 -38.34 -13.91 3.18
CA GLY A 157 -38.41 -14.74 1.96
C GLY A 157 -37.34 -14.39 0.94
N GLY A 158 -36.56 -15.41 0.52
CA GLY A 158 -35.45 -15.29 -0.40
C GLY A 158 -35.82 -14.59 -1.72
N VAL A 159 -34.78 -14.20 -2.47
CA VAL A 159 -34.89 -13.56 -3.79
C VAL A 159 -35.69 -14.43 -4.77
N GLU A 160 -37.02 -14.42 -4.62
CA GLU A 160 -37.93 -14.61 -5.75
C GLU A 160 -38.39 -13.22 -6.15
N ILE A 161 -38.13 -12.86 -7.39
CA ILE A 161 -38.68 -11.68 -8.07
C ILE A 161 -40.19 -11.95 -8.19
N SER A 162 -40.90 -11.95 -7.06
CA SER A 162 -42.36 -12.12 -7.06
C SER A 162 -43.00 -10.80 -7.46
N LYS A 163 -43.91 -10.90 -8.43
CA LYS A 163 -44.61 -9.85 -9.14
C LYS A 163 -45.55 -8.95 -8.32
N THR A 164 -45.38 -8.85 -6.98
CA THR A 164 -46.28 -8.12 -6.14
C THR A 164 -45.52 -7.22 -5.15
N THR A 165 -45.64 -5.93 -5.41
CA THR A 165 -45.51 -4.79 -4.45
C THR A 165 -44.17 -4.65 -3.71
N ARG A 166 -43.07 -4.39 -4.41
CA ARG A 166 -41.93 -3.64 -3.82
C ARG A 166 -42.01 -2.18 -4.25
N SER A 167 -41.82 -1.25 -3.31
CA SER A 167 -41.75 0.17 -3.62
C SER A 167 -40.60 0.42 -4.61
N VAL A 168 -40.93 1.03 -5.74
CA VAL A 168 -39.96 1.49 -6.74
C VAL A 168 -38.85 2.26 -6.01
N GLY A 169 -37.58 1.76 -6.07
CA GLY A 169 -36.42 2.42 -5.50
C GLY A 169 -35.46 1.57 -4.65
N THR A 170 -35.88 0.42 -4.11
CA THR A 170 -34.96 -0.47 -3.34
C THR A 170 -33.99 -1.21 -4.26
N ALA A 171 -34.42 -1.58 -5.46
CA ALA A 171 -33.59 -2.30 -6.44
C ALA A 171 -32.34 -1.51 -6.87
N ALA A 172 -32.38 -0.18 -6.84
CA ALA A 172 -31.29 0.68 -7.30
C ALA A 172 -30.01 0.66 -6.43
N TYR A 173 -30.10 0.15 -5.20
CA TYR A 173 -28.95 0.01 -4.29
C TYR A 173 -28.39 -1.42 -4.25
N MET A 174 -29.04 -2.39 -4.89
CA MET A 174 -28.58 -3.77 -4.94
C MET A 174 -27.23 -3.88 -5.65
N SER A 175 -26.40 -4.81 -5.20
CA SER A 175 -25.18 -5.14 -5.92
C SER A 175 -25.46 -6.04 -7.14
N PRO A 176 -24.57 -6.07 -8.14
CA PRO A 176 -24.73 -6.95 -9.30
C PRO A 176 -24.91 -8.42 -8.92
N GLU A 177 -24.19 -8.91 -7.90
CA GLU A 177 -24.34 -10.28 -7.39
C GLU A 177 -25.70 -10.54 -6.73
N GLN A 178 -26.28 -9.53 -6.06
CA GLN A 178 -27.66 -9.61 -5.56
C GLN A 178 -28.65 -9.65 -6.71
N GLY A 179 -28.47 -8.81 -7.74
CA GLY A 179 -29.31 -8.77 -8.93
C GLY A 179 -29.28 -10.08 -9.75
N ARG A 180 -28.15 -10.77 -9.75
CA ARG A 180 -27.98 -12.09 -10.41
C ARG A 180 -28.42 -13.26 -9.53
N GLY A 181 -28.79 -13.03 -8.26
CA GLY A 181 -29.10 -14.12 -7.32
C GLY A 181 -27.88 -14.97 -6.95
N ALA A 182 -26.67 -14.45 -7.10
CA ALA A 182 -25.42 -15.14 -6.78
C ALA A 182 -25.12 -15.13 -5.25
N LYS A 183 -24.06 -15.82 -4.85
CA LYS A 183 -23.61 -15.80 -3.44
C LYS A 183 -23.16 -14.39 -3.07
N VAL A 184 -23.71 -13.87 -1.98
CA VAL A 184 -23.48 -12.50 -1.47
C VAL A 184 -22.62 -12.56 -0.22
N ASP A 185 -21.58 -11.75 -0.15
CA ASP A 185 -20.74 -11.52 1.03
C ASP A 185 -20.80 -10.06 1.50
N HIS A 186 -19.92 -9.66 2.42
CA HIS A 186 -19.87 -8.32 3.01
C HIS A 186 -19.54 -7.20 2.00
N ARG A 187 -18.97 -7.52 0.83
CA ARG A 187 -18.62 -6.55 -0.22
C ARG A 187 -19.87 -6.01 -0.95
N THR A 188 -21.02 -6.64 -0.74
CA THR A 188 -22.31 -6.09 -1.22
C THR A 188 -22.67 -4.78 -0.50
N ASP A 189 -22.36 -4.67 0.79
CA ASP A 189 -22.60 -3.44 1.57
C ASP A 189 -21.69 -2.30 1.11
N ILE A 190 -20.48 -2.62 0.66
CA ILE A 190 -19.52 -1.66 0.07
C ILE A 190 -20.06 -1.08 -1.23
N TRP A 191 -20.59 -1.93 -2.12
CA TRP A 191 -21.29 -1.48 -3.32
C TRP A 191 -22.44 -0.54 -2.97
N SER A 192 -23.31 -0.96 -2.07
CA SER A 192 -24.50 -0.16 -1.69
C SER A 192 -24.11 1.18 -1.06
N LEU A 193 -23.00 1.23 -0.29
CA LEU A 193 -22.45 2.49 0.22
C LEU A 193 -21.91 3.35 -0.93
N GLY A 194 -21.27 2.77 -1.95
CA GLY A 194 -20.86 3.46 -3.18
C GLY A 194 -22.05 4.12 -3.89
N VAL A 195 -23.16 3.39 -4.04
CA VAL A 195 -24.42 3.93 -4.61
C VAL A 195 -24.98 5.07 -3.77
N VAL A 196 -24.95 4.97 -2.43
CA VAL A 196 -25.39 6.03 -1.52
C VAL A 196 -24.47 7.26 -1.66
N MET A 197 -23.16 7.08 -1.79
CA MET A 197 -22.24 8.19 -2.03
C MET A 197 -22.53 8.89 -3.36
N TYR A 198 -22.75 8.11 -4.42
CA TYR A 198 -23.15 8.67 -5.72
C TYR A 198 -24.44 9.49 -5.60
N GLU A 199 -25.48 8.94 -4.94
CA GLU A 199 -26.74 9.63 -4.71
C GLU A 199 -26.56 10.94 -3.92
N MET A 200 -25.71 10.94 -2.88
CA MET A 200 -25.40 12.16 -2.12
C MET A 200 -24.71 13.24 -2.97
N LEU A 201 -23.78 12.84 -3.83
CA LEU A 201 -23.00 13.75 -4.66
C LEU A 201 -23.76 14.26 -5.88
N ALA A 202 -24.54 13.41 -6.54
CA ALA A 202 -25.28 13.73 -7.76
C ALA A 202 -26.69 14.26 -7.49
N GLY A 203 -27.28 13.95 -6.31
CA GLY A 203 -28.70 14.19 -6.02
C GLY A 203 -29.64 13.19 -6.66
N GLU A 204 -29.11 12.22 -7.41
CA GLU A 204 -29.87 11.21 -8.12
C GLU A 204 -29.14 9.84 -8.10
N LEU A 205 -29.89 8.77 -8.36
CA LEU A 205 -29.37 7.40 -8.38
C LEU A 205 -28.58 7.12 -9.67
N PRO A 206 -27.52 6.30 -9.60
CA PRO A 206 -26.67 5.96 -10.76
C PRO A 206 -27.38 5.08 -11.78
N PHE A 207 -28.32 4.23 -11.35
CA PHE A 207 -29.06 3.31 -12.20
C PHE A 207 -30.54 3.65 -12.13
N LYS A 208 -31.17 3.83 -13.31
CA LYS A 208 -32.56 4.23 -13.45
C LYS A 208 -33.30 3.25 -14.34
N GLY A 209 -34.61 3.12 -14.15
CA GLY A 209 -35.49 2.29 -14.96
C GLY A 209 -36.94 2.54 -14.62
N GLU A 210 -37.84 2.28 -15.54
CA GLU A 210 -39.30 2.45 -15.36
C GLU A 210 -39.91 1.43 -14.38
N TYR A 211 -39.19 0.30 -14.15
CA TYR A 211 -39.60 -0.76 -13.24
C TYR A 211 -38.37 -1.50 -12.69
N ASP A 212 -38.52 -2.19 -11.57
CA ASP A 212 -37.41 -2.80 -10.83
C ASP A 212 -36.51 -3.72 -11.69
N ALA A 213 -37.14 -4.53 -12.61
CA ALA A 213 -36.33 -5.40 -13.47
C ALA A 213 -35.46 -4.62 -14.48
N ALA A 214 -35.90 -3.44 -14.95
CA ALA A 214 -35.06 -2.58 -15.80
C ALA A 214 -33.89 -1.96 -14.99
N VAL A 215 -34.14 -1.57 -13.75
CA VAL A 215 -33.09 -1.10 -12.84
C VAL A 215 -32.07 -2.20 -12.57
N VAL A 216 -32.52 -3.43 -12.28
CA VAL A 216 -31.65 -4.61 -12.08
C VAL A 216 -30.84 -4.92 -13.33
N TYR A 217 -31.44 -4.84 -14.52
CA TYR A 217 -30.73 -5.02 -15.77
C TYR A 217 -29.62 -3.96 -15.95
N SER A 218 -29.94 -2.68 -15.71
CA SER A 218 -28.97 -1.57 -15.83
C SER A 218 -27.82 -1.75 -14.84
N LEU A 219 -28.08 -2.02 -13.55
CA LEU A 219 -27.03 -2.19 -12.55
C LEU A 219 -26.12 -3.41 -12.81
N VAL A 220 -26.62 -4.43 -13.51
CA VAL A 220 -25.85 -5.64 -13.84
C VAL A 220 -25.01 -5.45 -15.11
N ASN A 221 -25.53 -4.74 -16.12
CA ASN A 221 -24.97 -4.74 -17.48
C ASN A 221 -24.47 -3.39 -17.99
N GLU A 222 -24.90 -2.28 -17.36
CA GLU A 222 -24.55 -0.93 -17.83
C GLU A 222 -23.67 -0.22 -16.79
N ASP A 223 -22.75 0.65 -17.25
CA ASP A 223 -21.99 1.50 -16.36
C ASP A 223 -22.78 2.77 -16.04
N PRO A 224 -22.68 3.30 -14.82
CA PRO A 224 -23.32 4.56 -14.47
C PRO A 224 -22.66 5.71 -15.20
N VAL A 225 -23.35 6.84 -15.32
CA VAL A 225 -22.68 8.09 -15.73
C VAL A 225 -21.56 8.39 -14.74
N PRO A 226 -20.32 8.59 -15.21
CA PRO A 226 -19.22 8.90 -14.30
C PRO A 226 -19.53 10.11 -13.43
N ILE A 227 -19.35 9.99 -12.09
CA ILE A 227 -19.70 11.07 -11.17
C ILE A 227 -18.96 12.39 -11.48
N GLY A 228 -17.78 12.30 -12.08
CA GLY A 228 -16.99 13.44 -12.52
C GLY A 228 -17.61 14.22 -13.69
N GLU A 229 -18.51 13.63 -14.49
CA GLU A 229 -19.27 14.34 -15.52
C GLU A 229 -20.39 15.17 -14.92
N LEU A 230 -21.04 14.66 -13.86
CA LEU A 230 -22.12 15.37 -13.16
C LEU A 230 -21.58 16.41 -12.16
N ARG A 231 -20.42 16.15 -11.60
CA ARG A 231 -19.76 16.99 -10.58
C ARG A 231 -18.27 17.17 -10.93
N PRO A 232 -17.92 18.00 -11.91
CA PRO A 232 -16.53 18.28 -12.30
C PRO A 232 -15.69 18.94 -11.18
N ASP A 233 -16.37 19.53 -10.21
CA ASP A 233 -15.78 20.20 -9.04
C ASP A 233 -15.27 19.23 -7.96
N LEU A 234 -15.58 17.93 -8.05
CA LEU A 234 -15.18 16.96 -7.04
C LEU A 234 -13.69 16.63 -7.14
N PRO A 235 -13.00 16.53 -6.00
CA PRO A 235 -11.63 15.98 -5.97
C PRO A 235 -11.56 14.58 -6.57
N ASP A 236 -10.48 14.28 -7.31
CA ASP A 236 -10.27 12.98 -7.94
C ASP A 236 -10.29 11.82 -6.93
N ALA A 237 -9.79 12.05 -5.72
CA ALA A 237 -9.84 11.06 -4.65
C ALA A 237 -11.27 10.64 -4.30
N VAL A 238 -12.21 11.58 -4.25
CA VAL A 238 -13.63 11.30 -3.98
C VAL A 238 -14.26 10.52 -5.12
N ARG A 239 -13.98 10.92 -6.38
CA ARG A 239 -14.44 10.22 -7.58
C ARG A 239 -13.99 8.76 -7.58
N ARG A 240 -12.70 8.52 -7.36
CA ARG A 240 -12.12 7.16 -7.31
C ARG A 240 -12.70 6.27 -6.22
N ILE A 241 -13.03 6.84 -5.05
CA ILE A 241 -13.66 6.07 -3.98
C ILE A 241 -15.04 5.58 -4.42
N VAL A 242 -15.85 6.45 -5.05
CA VAL A 242 -17.19 6.08 -5.54
C VAL A 242 -17.08 5.05 -6.66
N GLU A 243 -16.21 5.28 -7.64
CA GLU A 243 -16.00 4.37 -8.78
C GLU A 243 -15.56 2.99 -8.29
N ARG A 244 -14.53 2.92 -7.43
CA ARG A 244 -14.03 1.66 -6.89
C ARG A 244 -15.07 0.93 -6.03
N ALA A 245 -15.86 1.64 -5.24
CA ALA A 245 -16.94 1.02 -4.46
C ALA A 245 -18.01 0.42 -5.36
N MET A 246 -18.22 1.00 -6.55
CA MET A 246 -19.23 0.59 -7.53
C MET A 246 -18.68 -0.28 -8.68
N GLU A 247 -17.50 -0.89 -8.52
CA GLU A 247 -17.00 -1.88 -9.47
C GLU A 247 -17.96 -3.10 -9.56
N LYS A 248 -18.19 -3.59 -10.79
CA LYS A 248 -19.16 -4.68 -11.02
C LYS A 248 -18.72 -5.99 -10.38
N SER A 249 -17.41 -6.28 -10.43
CA SER A 249 -16.82 -7.46 -9.80
C SER A 249 -16.51 -7.16 -8.32
N PRO A 250 -16.96 -8.00 -7.37
CA PRO A 250 -16.63 -7.81 -5.95
C PRO A 250 -15.12 -7.79 -5.67
N GLU A 251 -14.31 -8.48 -6.47
CA GLU A 251 -12.86 -8.56 -6.35
C GLU A 251 -12.17 -7.23 -6.63
N ASP A 252 -12.78 -6.35 -7.44
CA ASP A 252 -12.24 -5.05 -7.83
C ASP A 252 -12.65 -3.92 -6.88
N ARG A 253 -13.60 -4.19 -5.95
CA ARG A 253 -14.04 -3.24 -4.91
C ARG A 253 -13.03 -3.14 -3.77
N PHE A 254 -13.32 -2.29 -2.80
CA PHE A 254 -12.69 -2.40 -1.48
C PHE A 254 -13.00 -3.78 -0.90
N GLN A 255 -11.98 -4.45 -0.36
CA GLN A 255 -12.16 -5.81 0.15
C GLN A 255 -12.75 -5.82 1.57
N THR A 256 -12.64 -4.73 2.31
CA THR A 256 -13.26 -4.55 3.63
C THR A 256 -13.81 -3.13 3.80
N ALA A 257 -14.79 -2.98 4.69
CA ALA A 257 -15.27 -1.65 5.08
C ALA A 257 -14.18 -0.81 5.79
N ALA A 258 -13.23 -1.45 6.47
CA ALA A 258 -12.05 -0.79 7.05
C ALA A 258 -11.12 -0.20 5.99
N GLU A 259 -10.89 -0.91 4.88
CA GLU A 259 -10.12 -0.41 3.74
C GLU A 259 -10.78 0.83 3.13
N MET A 260 -12.09 0.77 2.89
CA MET A 260 -12.86 1.90 2.40
C MET A 260 -12.83 3.08 3.37
N LEU A 261 -12.96 2.85 4.68
CA LEU A 261 -12.87 3.87 5.74
C LEU A 261 -11.52 4.59 5.72
N THR A 262 -10.43 3.86 5.52
CA THR A 262 -9.09 4.44 5.41
C THR A 262 -9.02 5.41 4.23
N SER A 263 -9.55 5.03 3.09
CA SER A 263 -9.63 5.88 1.90
C SER A 263 -10.54 7.10 2.09
N LEU A 264 -11.66 6.96 2.80
CA LEU A 264 -12.59 8.05 3.11
C LEU A 264 -11.98 9.11 4.05
N ARG A 265 -11.09 8.72 4.96
CA ARG A 265 -10.42 9.63 5.90
C ARG A 265 -9.20 10.34 5.35
N SER A 266 -8.57 9.79 4.32
CA SER A 266 -7.36 10.33 3.71
C SER A 266 -7.58 11.55 2.80
N PRO A 267 -8.73 11.75 2.11
CA PRO A 267 -8.93 12.87 1.19
C PRO A 267 -8.84 14.24 1.86
N LEU A 268 -9.21 14.36 3.14
CA LEU A 268 -9.18 15.63 3.87
C LEU A 268 -7.78 16.12 4.22
N LYS A 269 -6.78 15.24 4.30
CA LYS A 269 -5.37 15.62 4.48
C LYS A 269 -4.73 16.11 3.16
N TRP A 270 -5.28 15.76 2.01
CA TRP A 270 -4.78 16.14 0.69
C TRP A 270 -5.18 17.56 0.27
N VAL A 271 -6.31 18.07 0.72
CA VAL A 271 -6.79 19.42 0.38
C VAL A 271 -5.92 20.54 0.96
N GLY A 272 -5.16 20.25 2.02
CA GLY A 272 -4.23 21.22 2.66
C GLY A 272 -2.89 21.40 1.95
N SER A 273 -2.43 20.42 1.15
CA SER A 273 -1.12 20.45 0.49
C SER A 273 -1.17 20.85 -1.00
N GLU A 274 -2.34 20.84 -1.64
CA GLU A 274 -2.50 21.17 -3.06
C GLU A 274 -2.60 22.67 -3.39
N ARG A 275 -2.54 23.58 -2.40
CA ARG A 275 -2.53 25.04 -2.67
C ARG A 275 -1.20 25.60 -3.18
N LEU A 276 -0.22 24.75 -3.43
CA LEU A 276 1.03 25.13 -4.12
C LEU A 276 1.23 24.25 -5.37
N GLY A 277 0.55 24.63 -6.44
CA GLY A 277 0.93 24.41 -7.82
C GLY A 277 1.01 22.97 -8.32
N ARG A 278 -0.13 22.37 -8.77
CA ARG A 278 -0.10 21.37 -9.85
C ARG A 278 -1.31 21.49 -10.76
N SER A 279 -1.03 21.61 -12.05
CA SER A 279 -1.96 21.48 -13.17
C SER A 279 -2.63 20.11 -13.19
N ALA A 280 -3.88 20.07 -13.67
CA ALA A 280 -4.67 18.88 -13.89
C ALA A 280 -3.94 17.85 -14.77
N VAL A 281 -3.47 16.76 -14.18
CA VAL A 281 -3.03 15.55 -14.91
C VAL A 281 -4.18 14.54 -14.85
N GLY A 282 -4.57 13.98 -16.01
CA GLY A 282 -5.55 12.90 -16.14
C GLY A 282 -5.11 11.62 -15.41
N PRO A 283 -5.92 10.55 -15.38
CA PRO A 283 -5.57 9.33 -14.67
C PRO A 283 -4.18 8.85 -15.06
N GLU A 284 -3.32 8.67 -14.05
CA GLU A 284 -1.92 8.29 -14.24
C GLU A 284 -1.86 6.94 -14.95
N LYS A 285 -1.35 6.94 -16.18
CA LYS A 285 -1.13 5.70 -16.96
C LYS A 285 -0.05 4.88 -16.28
N SER A 286 -0.16 3.57 -16.33
CA SER A 286 0.84 2.68 -15.72
C SER A 286 1.39 1.66 -16.70
N ILE A 287 2.70 1.40 -16.63
CA ILE A 287 3.40 0.48 -17.51
C ILE A 287 4.43 -0.35 -16.77
N ALA A 288 4.56 -1.62 -17.16
CA ALA A 288 5.70 -2.45 -16.85
C ALA A 288 6.49 -2.75 -18.13
N VAL A 289 7.81 -2.61 -18.07
CA VAL A 289 8.72 -3.00 -19.14
C VAL A 289 9.41 -4.29 -18.72
N LEU A 290 9.06 -5.40 -19.36
CA LEU A 290 9.65 -6.70 -19.06
C LEU A 290 11.07 -6.82 -19.65
N PRO A 291 11.94 -7.65 -19.06
CA PRO A 291 13.25 -7.94 -19.63
C PRO A 291 13.10 -8.53 -21.03
N PHE A 292 13.88 -8.03 -21.99
CA PHE A 292 13.82 -8.52 -23.36
C PHE A 292 14.44 -9.91 -23.46
N ALA A 293 13.87 -10.75 -24.31
CA ALA A 293 14.36 -12.11 -24.51
C ALA A 293 15.52 -12.12 -25.50
N ASP A 294 16.68 -12.72 -25.13
CA ASP A 294 17.76 -13.01 -26.09
C ASP A 294 17.41 -14.28 -26.88
N VAL A 295 17.06 -14.10 -28.13
CA VAL A 295 16.77 -15.18 -29.09
C VAL A 295 17.91 -15.45 -30.07
N SER A 296 19.13 -14.98 -29.75
CA SER A 296 20.36 -15.25 -30.50
C SER A 296 20.84 -16.67 -30.29
N ARG A 297 21.64 -17.24 -31.24
CA ARG A 297 22.11 -18.62 -31.15
C ARG A 297 23.00 -18.91 -29.93
N GLY A 298 23.77 -17.92 -29.45
CA GLY A 298 24.72 -18.07 -28.33
C GLY A 298 24.18 -17.56 -26.99
N ARG A 299 23.05 -16.86 -26.96
CA ARG A 299 22.50 -16.15 -25.75
C ARG A 299 23.53 -15.26 -25.05
N GLU A 300 24.39 -14.59 -25.83
CA GLU A 300 25.48 -13.76 -25.31
C GLU A 300 25.08 -12.29 -25.03
N LEU A 301 23.83 -11.94 -25.35
CA LEU A 301 23.31 -10.56 -25.26
C LEU A 301 22.39 -10.35 -24.06
N GLU A 302 22.40 -11.21 -23.06
CA GLU A 302 21.51 -11.10 -21.91
C GLU A 302 21.65 -9.74 -21.21
N TYR A 303 22.89 -9.26 -21.01
CA TYR A 303 23.17 -7.95 -20.43
C TYR A 303 22.62 -6.79 -21.26
N LEU A 304 22.63 -6.92 -22.60
CA LEU A 304 22.09 -5.91 -23.51
C LEU A 304 20.54 -5.91 -23.49
N CYS A 305 19.93 -7.09 -23.46
CA CYS A 305 18.48 -7.23 -23.35
C CYS A 305 17.96 -6.62 -22.04
N ASP A 306 18.63 -6.89 -20.95
CA ASP A 306 18.35 -6.32 -19.64
C ASP A 306 18.55 -4.79 -19.67
N GLY A 307 19.65 -4.32 -20.23
CA GLY A 307 19.99 -2.92 -20.31
C GLY A 307 19.00 -2.10 -21.16
N ILE A 308 18.56 -2.61 -22.31
CA ILE A 308 17.54 -1.94 -23.14
C ILE A 308 16.25 -1.74 -22.31
N ALA A 309 15.79 -2.76 -21.60
CA ALA A 309 14.60 -2.65 -20.77
C ALA A 309 14.80 -1.65 -19.62
N GLU A 310 15.96 -1.69 -18.95
CA GLU A 310 16.30 -0.78 -17.85
C GLU A 310 16.37 0.68 -18.29
N GLU A 311 16.97 0.97 -19.46
CA GLU A 311 17.03 2.32 -20.02
C GLU A 311 15.64 2.85 -20.40
N ILE A 312 14.78 2.01 -20.99
CA ILE A 312 13.39 2.38 -21.28
C ILE A 312 12.64 2.70 -19.98
N ILE A 313 12.80 1.89 -18.93
CA ILE A 313 12.24 2.16 -17.59
C ILE A 313 12.75 3.53 -17.11
N GLY A 314 14.08 3.75 -17.11
CA GLY A 314 14.69 4.99 -16.64
C GLY A 314 14.24 6.24 -17.44
N ALA A 315 14.06 6.13 -18.75
CA ALA A 315 13.54 7.20 -19.55
C ALA A 315 12.07 7.52 -19.23
N LEU A 316 11.22 6.49 -19.13
CA LEU A 316 9.80 6.66 -18.85
C LEU A 316 9.52 7.19 -17.43
N THR A 317 10.36 6.88 -16.43
CA THR A 317 10.19 7.39 -15.04
C THR A 317 10.36 8.91 -14.92
N ARG A 318 10.92 9.57 -15.94
CA ARG A 318 11.09 11.04 -15.99
C ARG A 318 9.89 11.75 -16.62
N VAL A 319 8.88 11.02 -17.08
CA VAL A 319 7.68 11.59 -17.71
C VAL A 319 6.59 11.74 -16.65
N GLU A 320 6.05 12.95 -16.52
CA GLU A 320 4.89 13.16 -15.64
C GLU A 320 3.63 12.46 -16.21
N GLY A 321 2.78 11.94 -15.30
CA GLY A 321 1.52 11.30 -15.68
C GLY A 321 1.64 9.85 -16.13
N ILE A 322 2.81 9.22 -15.97
CA ILE A 322 3.00 7.79 -16.13
C ILE A 322 3.66 7.18 -14.88
N ARG A 323 3.05 6.16 -14.34
CA ARG A 323 3.66 5.32 -13.30
C ARG A 323 4.38 4.14 -13.98
N VAL A 324 5.66 4.03 -13.75
CA VAL A 324 6.50 2.97 -14.32
C VAL A 324 6.89 2.00 -13.22
N VAL A 325 6.63 0.73 -13.42
CA VAL A 325 7.06 -0.31 -12.48
C VAL A 325 8.58 -0.41 -12.50
N ALA A 326 9.17 -0.43 -11.32
CA ALA A 326 10.61 -0.54 -11.17
C ALA A 326 11.16 -1.86 -11.73
N ARG A 327 12.45 -1.83 -12.08
CA ARG A 327 13.17 -2.96 -12.67
C ARG A 327 12.99 -4.26 -11.88
N THR A 328 13.14 -4.22 -10.55
CA THR A 328 13.14 -5.42 -9.70
C THR A 328 11.86 -6.23 -9.88
N SER A 329 10.70 -5.58 -9.80
CA SER A 329 9.41 -6.23 -10.02
C SER A 329 9.21 -6.72 -11.46
N ALA A 330 9.56 -5.91 -12.45
CA ALA A 330 9.42 -6.29 -13.86
C ALA A 330 10.32 -7.51 -14.20
N PHE A 331 11.53 -7.54 -13.67
CA PHE A 331 12.51 -8.60 -13.94
C PHE A 331 12.27 -9.89 -13.14
N SER A 332 11.41 -9.89 -12.14
CA SER A 332 10.98 -11.10 -11.44
C SER A 332 10.28 -12.11 -12.36
N PHE A 333 9.83 -11.67 -13.54
CA PHE A 333 9.23 -12.50 -14.58
C PHE A 333 10.20 -12.99 -15.63
N LYS A 334 11.50 -12.68 -15.50
CA LYS A 334 12.53 -13.12 -16.46
C LYS A 334 12.59 -14.64 -16.58
N GLY A 335 12.41 -15.14 -17.81
CA GLY A 335 12.42 -16.58 -18.09
C GLY A 335 11.16 -17.35 -17.65
N LYS A 336 10.14 -16.68 -17.13
CA LYS A 336 8.85 -17.29 -16.76
C LYS A 336 7.86 -17.20 -17.92
N SER A 337 7.10 -18.28 -18.15
CA SER A 337 6.02 -18.32 -19.15
C SER A 337 4.70 -18.07 -18.46
N GLU A 338 4.47 -16.83 -18.02
CA GLU A 338 3.19 -16.40 -17.43
C GLU A 338 2.37 -15.60 -18.46
N ASP A 339 1.05 -15.69 -18.37
CA ASP A 339 0.14 -14.88 -19.20
C ASP A 339 0.30 -13.39 -18.87
N ILE A 340 0.39 -12.54 -19.89
CA ILE A 340 0.64 -11.10 -19.73
C ILE A 340 -0.41 -10.41 -18.83
N ARG A 341 -1.67 -10.84 -18.87
CA ARG A 341 -2.73 -10.30 -18.00
C ARG A 341 -2.48 -10.68 -16.53
N THR A 342 -1.89 -11.83 -16.28
CA THR A 342 -1.50 -12.25 -14.93
C THR A 342 -0.31 -11.43 -14.44
N ILE A 343 0.70 -11.20 -15.28
CA ILE A 343 1.82 -10.32 -14.99
C ILE A 343 1.32 -8.90 -14.69
N ALA A 344 0.46 -8.35 -15.55
CA ALA A 344 -0.09 -7.02 -15.40
C ALA A 344 -0.87 -6.84 -14.08
N ARG A 345 -1.67 -7.85 -13.67
CA ARG A 345 -2.38 -7.84 -12.39
C ARG A 345 -1.41 -7.86 -11.19
N LYS A 346 -0.37 -8.71 -11.24
CA LYS A 346 0.64 -8.80 -10.17
C LYS A 346 1.41 -7.47 -10.02
N LEU A 347 1.67 -6.78 -11.13
CA LEU A 347 2.37 -5.50 -11.18
C LEU A 347 1.44 -4.29 -11.06
N ASN A 348 0.13 -4.51 -11.08
CA ASN A 348 -0.90 -3.46 -11.04
C ASN A 348 -0.67 -2.38 -12.10
N VAL A 349 -0.63 -2.78 -13.39
CA VAL A 349 -0.37 -1.87 -14.53
C VAL A 349 -1.43 -1.96 -15.62
N ASP A 350 -1.61 -0.86 -16.38
CA ASP A 350 -2.54 -0.78 -17.51
C ASP A 350 -1.93 -1.33 -18.82
N ALA A 351 -0.61 -1.34 -18.92
CA ALA A 351 0.10 -1.80 -20.10
C ALA A 351 1.38 -2.54 -19.76
N VAL A 352 1.77 -3.49 -20.61
CA VAL A 352 3.02 -4.23 -20.50
C VAL A 352 3.79 -4.10 -21.82
N LEU A 353 5.06 -3.75 -21.72
CA LEU A 353 6.00 -3.80 -22.84
C LEU A 353 6.82 -5.09 -22.74
N GLU A 354 6.83 -5.87 -23.80
CA GLU A 354 7.73 -7.00 -23.96
C GLU A 354 8.52 -6.90 -25.25
N GLY A 355 9.65 -7.58 -25.32
CA GLY A 355 10.49 -7.56 -26.51
C GLY A 355 11.46 -8.72 -26.60
N SER A 356 12.08 -8.82 -27.77
CA SER A 356 13.16 -9.79 -28.02
C SER A 356 14.28 -9.17 -28.87
N VAL A 357 15.50 -9.62 -28.60
CA VAL A 357 16.70 -9.18 -29.31
C VAL A 357 17.33 -10.38 -29.99
N ARG A 358 17.70 -10.22 -31.26
CA ARG A 358 18.44 -11.22 -32.03
C ARG A 358 19.62 -10.58 -32.72
N LYS A 359 20.82 -11.10 -32.49
CA LYS A 359 22.05 -10.71 -33.18
C LYS A 359 22.31 -11.60 -34.39
N ALA A 360 22.67 -10.99 -35.50
CA ALA A 360 23.17 -11.64 -36.68
C ALA A 360 24.36 -10.82 -37.18
N GLU A 361 25.59 -11.31 -36.96
CA GLU A 361 26.85 -10.62 -37.24
C GLU A 361 26.89 -9.25 -36.49
N ASN A 362 26.93 -8.11 -37.21
CA ASN A 362 26.92 -6.76 -36.63
C ASN A 362 25.54 -6.09 -36.65
N ARG A 363 24.46 -6.85 -36.88
CA ARG A 363 23.09 -6.33 -36.91
C ARG A 363 22.28 -6.85 -35.74
N LEU A 364 21.50 -5.96 -35.15
CA LEU A 364 20.48 -6.25 -34.15
C LEU A 364 19.09 -6.21 -34.79
N ARG A 365 18.32 -7.24 -34.52
CA ARG A 365 16.87 -7.23 -34.73
C ARG A 365 16.19 -7.19 -33.39
N ILE A 366 15.48 -6.10 -33.12
CA ILE A 366 14.71 -5.89 -31.90
C ILE A 366 13.23 -5.89 -32.28
N THR A 367 12.45 -6.77 -31.67
CA THR A 367 10.99 -6.80 -31.79
C THR A 367 10.41 -6.35 -30.49
N VAL A 368 9.45 -5.42 -30.52
CA VAL A 368 8.83 -4.82 -29.34
C VAL A 368 7.31 -4.85 -29.48
N GLN A 369 6.61 -5.12 -28.40
CA GLN A 369 5.16 -5.18 -28.35
C GLN A 369 4.66 -4.48 -27.09
N LEU A 370 3.75 -3.53 -27.23
CA LEU A 370 3.02 -2.90 -26.13
C LEU A 370 1.64 -3.55 -26.07
N ILE A 371 1.30 -4.12 -24.93
CA ILE A 371 0.10 -4.93 -24.74
C ILE A 371 -0.78 -4.28 -23.70
N ASN A 372 -2.09 -4.20 -23.96
CA ASN A 372 -3.08 -3.75 -23.00
C ASN A 372 -3.27 -4.82 -21.91
N ALA A 373 -3.16 -4.42 -20.65
CA ALA A 373 -3.27 -5.31 -19.50
C ALA A 373 -4.67 -5.94 -19.32
N ARG A 374 -5.74 -5.23 -19.74
CA ARG A 374 -7.13 -5.65 -19.51
C ARG A 374 -7.56 -6.79 -20.43
N ASP A 375 -7.23 -6.67 -21.72
CA ASP A 375 -7.72 -7.56 -22.76
C ASP A 375 -6.63 -8.43 -23.43
N GLY A 376 -5.35 -8.10 -23.18
CA GLY A 376 -4.20 -8.81 -23.76
C GLY A 376 -3.95 -8.49 -25.24
N TYR A 377 -4.65 -7.49 -25.83
CA TYR A 377 -4.44 -7.10 -27.21
C TYR A 377 -3.24 -6.16 -27.37
N HIS A 378 -2.57 -6.26 -28.51
CA HIS A 378 -1.46 -5.41 -28.86
C HIS A 378 -1.95 -3.99 -29.14
N LEU A 379 -1.52 -3.03 -28.33
CA LEU A 379 -1.69 -1.60 -28.59
C LEU A 379 -0.76 -1.14 -29.72
N TRP A 380 0.41 -1.78 -29.79
CA TRP A 380 1.44 -1.47 -30.77
C TRP A 380 2.44 -2.63 -30.84
N SER A 381 2.97 -2.88 -32.07
CA SER A 381 4.06 -3.83 -32.30
C SER A 381 4.93 -3.31 -33.42
N GLU A 382 6.25 -3.35 -33.23
CA GLU A 382 7.21 -2.88 -34.22
C GLU A 382 8.49 -3.72 -34.20
N ARG A 383 9.19 -3.72 -35.33
CA ARG A 383 10.44 -4.43 -35.49
C ARG A 383 11.51 -3.49 -36.05
N TYR A 384 12.60 -3.38 -35.32
CA TYR A 384 13.78 -2.62 -35.68
C TYR A 384 14.86 -3.55 -36.19
N ASP A 385 15.46 -3.24 -37.33
CA ASP A 385 16.58 -3.98 -37.95
C ASP A 385 17.66 -2.98 -38.26
N ARG A 386 18.67 -2.87 -37.40
CA ARG A 386 19.68 -1.81 -37.37
C ARG A 386 21.07 -2.37 -37.07
N GLN A 387 22.10 -1.54 -37.24
CA GLN A 387 23.46 -1.84 -36.77
C GLN A 387 23.49 -1.85 -35.24
N MET A 388 24.46 -2.54 -34.67
CA MET A 388 24.59 -2.67 -33.21
C MET A 388 24.84 -1.29 -32.53
N GLU A 389 25.51 -0.39 -33.24
CA GLU A 389 25.81 0.99 -32.83
C GLU A 389 24.55 1.89 -32.76
N ASP A 390 23.49 1.50 -33.46
CA ASP A 390 22.21 2.26 -33.50
C ASP A 390 21.29 2.00 -32.31
N VAL A 391 21.73 1.22 -31.30
CA VAL A 391 20.89 0.79 -30.18
C VAL A 391 20.25 1.97 -29.43
N PHE A 392 20.97 3.06 -29.27
CA PHE A 392 20.46 4.29 -28.65
C PHE A 392 19.27 4.91 -29.43
N ALA A 393 19.39 5.00 -30.76
CA ALA A 393 18.32 5.51 -31.59
C ALA A 393 17.06 4.63 -31.50
N ILE A 394 17.25 3.31 -31.41
CA ILE A 394 16.14 2.37 -31.24
C ILE A 394 15.47 2.56 -29.87
N GLN A 395 16.21 2.74 -28.78
CA GLN A 395 15.67 3.02 -27.45
C GLN A 395 14.84 4.30 -27.42
N ASP A 396 15.36 5.39 -28.04
CA ASP A 396 14.65 6.65 -28.18
C ASP A 396 13.34 6.49 -28.98
N GLU A 397 13.39 5.77 -30.12
CA GLU A 397 12.22 5.50 -30.95
C GLU A 397 11.16 4.69 -30.18
N ILE A 398 11.55 3.66 -29.43
CA ILE A 398 10.65 2.84 -28.62
C ILE A 398 9.99 3.70 -27.53
N THR A 399 10.78 4.46 -26.78
CA THR A 399 10.29 5.28 -25.67
C THR A 399 9.27 6.32 -26.15
N LEU A 400 9.57 7.02 -27.23
CA LEU A 400 8.66 7.99 -27.85
C LEU A 400 7.38 7.31 -28.37
N ALA A 401 7.48 6.11 -28.96
CA ALA A 401 6.33 5.35 -29.42
C ALA A 401 5.40 4.96 -28.27
N ILE A 402 5.95 4.54 -27.11
CA ILE A 402 5.18 4.21 -25.91
C ILE A 402 4.39 5.44 -25.44
N VAL A 403 5.05 6.58 -25.25
CA VAL A 403 4.42 7.83 -24.79
C VAL A 403 3.26 8.22 -25.72
N ASN A 404 3.49 8.17 -27.04
CA ASN A 404 2.47 8.49 -28.02
C ASN A 404 1.28 7.50 -27.99
N LYS A 405 1.56 6.19 -27.84
CA LYS A 405 0.51 5.17 -27.82
C LYS A 405 -0.32 5.19 -26.54
N LEU A 406 0.29 5.54 -25.41
CA LEU A 406 -0.41 5.75 -24.15
C LEU A 406 -1.13 7.11 -24.09
N LYS A 407 -1.03 7.94 -25.15
CA LYS A 407 -1.65 9.27 -25.24
C LYS A 407 -1.25 10.20 -24.10
N ILE A 408 0.02 10.17 -23.71
CA ILE A 408 0.58 11.06 -22.70
C ILE A 408 0.99 12.35 -23.37
N THR A 409 0.54 13.48 -22.80
CA THR A 409 0.91 14.80 -23.29
C THR A 409 2.22 15.22 -22.64
N LEU A 410 3.29 15.34 -23.43
CA LEU A 410 4.58 15.82 -22.95
C LEU A 410 4.56 17.35 -22.78
N LEU A 411 4.99 17.82 -21.62
CA LEU A 411 5.13 19.23 -21.29
C LEU A 411 6.55 19.71 -21.60
N GLY A 412 6.69 20.90 -22.19
CA GLY A 412 7.93 21.68 -22.37
C GLY A 412 9.22 20.90 -22.63
N GLY A 413 10.02 20.69 -21.57
CA GLY A 413 11.33 20.01 -21.64
C GLY A 413 11.33 18.49 -21.59
N GLU A 414 10.19 17.83 -21.32
CA GLU A 414 10.12 16.37 -21.09
C GLU A 414 10.54 15.55 -22.31
N ARG A 415 10.27 16.03 -23.52
CA ARG A 415 10.72 15.35 -24.73
C ARG A 415 12.25 15.29 -24.83
N ALA A 416 12.96 16.33 -24.38
CA ALA A 416 14.41 16.33 -24.32
C ALA A 416 14.94 15.43 -23.22
N ALA A 417 14.22 15.34 -22.09
CA ALA A 417 14.57 14.45 -20.98
C ALA A 417 14.41 12.96 -21.34
N LEU A 418 13.39 12.62 -22.15
CA LEU A 418 13.15 11.25 -22.64
C LEU A 418 14.29 10.69 -23.47
N VAL A 419 14.92 11.53 -24.30
CA VAL A 419 16.01 11.13 -25.22
C VAL A 419 17.36 11.57 -24.70
N LYS A 420 17.48 11.86 -23.39
CA LYS A 420 18.74 12.25 -22.77
C LYS A 420 19.71 11.09 -22.77
N ARG A 421 20.79 11.21 -23.50
CA ARG A 421 21.91 10.27 -23.51
C ARG A 421 22.95 10.70 -22.51
N TYR A 422 23.46 9.78 -21.73
CA TYR A 422 24.53 10.01 -20.79
C TYR A 422 25.92 9.79 -21.38
N THR A 423 26.01 9.07 -22.53
CA THR A 423 27.23 8.86 -23.30
C THR A 423 26.90 8.65 -24.79
N GLU A 424 27.79 9.05 -25.68
CA GLU A 424 27.77 8.71 -27.11
C GLU A 424 28.69 7.54 -27.42
N ASP A 425 29.50 7.10 -26.46
CA ASP A 425 30.44 5.98 -26.62
C ASP A 425 29.72 4.65 -26.36
N PHE A 426 29.55 3.85 -27.40
CA PHE A 426 28.89 2.55 -27.34
C PHE A 426 29.64 1.54 -26.46
N GLU A 427 30.99 1.61 -26.40
CA GLU A 427 31.78 0.71 -25.56
C GLU A 427 31.62 1.06 -24.08
N ALA A 428 31.65 2.38 -23.75
CA ALA A 428 31.35 2.87 -22.40
C ALA A 428 29.96 2.43 -21.95
N TYR A 429 28.96 2.55 -22.81
CA TYR A 429 27.60 2.10 -22.56
C TYR A 429 27.52 0.58 -22.26
N ASN A 430 28.12 -0.26 -23.10
CA ASN A 430 28.13 -1.71 -22.85
C ASN A 430 28.82 -2.09 -21.54
N LEU A 431 29.90 -1.39 -21.17
CA LEU A 431 30.58 -1.60 -19.91
C LEU A 431 29.71 -1.19 -18.73
N TYR A 432 29.01 -0.06 -18.84
CA TYR A 432 28.04 0.36 -17.84
C TYR A 432 26.94 -0.69 -17.64
N LEU A 433 26.32 -1.21 -18.70
CA LEU A 433 25.30 -2.26 -18.62
C LEU A 433 25.80 -3.53 -17.94
N LYS A 434 27.05 -3.94 -18.21
CA LYS A 434 27.69 -5.05 -17.48
C LYS A 434 27.85 -4.71 -15.99
N GLY A 435 28.26 -3.49 -15.65
CA GLY A 435 28.33 -3.01 -14.29
C GLY A 435 26.98 -3.15 -13.58
N ARG A 436 25.89 -2.65 -14.19
CA ARG A 436 24.53 -2.78 -13.68
C ARG A 436 24.10 -4.23 -13.53
N TYR A 437 24.37 -5.07 -14.50
CA TYR A 437 24.06 -6.50 -14.43
C TYR A 437 24.70 -7.16 -13.21
N PHE A 438 25.99 -6.90 -12.93
CA PHE A 438 26.67 -7.46 -11.77
C PHE A 438 26.19 -6.83 -10.45
N TRP A 439 25.93 -5.53 -10.41
CA TRP A 439 25.38 -4.85 -9.25
C TRP A 439 24.04 -5.46 -8.82
N ASN A 440 23.18 -5.79 -9.76
CA ASN A 440 21.88 -6.40 -9.53
C ASN A 440 21.94 -7.84 -8.98
N LYS A 441 23.10 -8.48 -8.95
CA LYS A 441 23.26 -9.81 -8.31
C LYS A 441 23.23 -9.74 -6.79
N ARG A 442 23.37 -8.56 -6.21
CA ARG A 442 23.27 -8.32 -4.76
C ARG A 442 24.21 -9.21 -3.92
N THR A 443 25.44 -9.43 -4.39
CA THR A 443 26.47 -10.18 -3.71
C THR A 443 27.77 -9.38 -3.65
N GLU A 444 28.64 -9.65 -2.66
CA GLU A 444 29.96 -9.02 -2.57
C GLU A 444 30.72 -9.07 -3.89
N THR A 445 30.86 -10.28 -4.45
CA THR A 445 31.53 -10.49 -5.75
C THR A 445 30.85 -9.72 -6.88
N GLY A 446 29.52 -9.57 -6.82
CA GLY A 446 28.73 -8.78 -7.77
C GLY A 446 29.10 -7.31 -7.69
N TYR A 447 29.13 -6.73 -6.48
CA TYR A 447 29.50 -5.32 -6.29
C TYR A 447 30.95 -5.04 -6.71
N LEU A 448 31.90 -5.90 -6.37
CA LEU A 448 33.30 -5.74 -6.78
C LEU A 448 33.45 -5.77 -8.32
N LYS A 449 32.76 -6.68 -9.01
CA LYS A 449 32.74 -6.72 -10.48
C LYS A 449 32.04 -5.51 -11.08
N SER A 450 30.98 -5.01 -10.45
CA SER A 450 30.31 -3.81 -10.93
C SER A 450 31.23 -2.59 -10.90
N LEU A 451 31.99 -2.41 -9.81
CA LEU A 451 33.02 -1.36 -9.70
C LEU A 451 34.07 -1.43 -10.81
N GLU A 452 34.51 -2.65 -11.16
CA GLU A 452 35.47 -2.86 -12.26
C GLU A 452 34.91 -2.38 -13.60
N TYR A 453 33.67 -2.79 -13.94
CA TYR A 453 33.05 -2.42 -15.19
C TYR A 453 32.69 -0.90 -15.26
N PHE A 454 32.21 -0.31 -14.17
CA PHE A 454 31.95 1.12 -14.14
C PHE A 454 33.22 1.95 -14.31
N ARG A 455 34.34 1.53 -13.71
CA ARG A 455 35.64 2.18 -13.93
C ARG A 455 36.09 2.09 -15.38
N GLN A 456 35.97 0.93 -16.00
CA GLN A 456 36.25 0.76 -17.43
C GLN A 456 35.35 1.65 -18.31
N ALA A 457 34.06 1.80 -17.96
CA ALA A 457 33.14 2.70 -18.65
C ALA A 457 33.62 4.15 -18.57
N ILE A 458 34.06 4.60 -17.38
CA ILE A 458 34.59 5.94 -17.13
C ILE A 458 35.95 6.17 -17.85
N GLU A 459 36.78 5.14 -17.99
CA GLU A 459 38.02 5.20 -18.78
C GLU A 459 37.72 5.49 -20.27
N LYS A 460 36.60 4.95 -20.81
CA LYS A 460 36.15 5.22 -22.17
C LYS A 460 35.49 6.60 -22.32
N ASP A 461 34.64 6.95 -21.36
CA ASP A 461 33.99 8.26 -21.32
C ASP A 461 34.06 8.87 -19.91
N PRO A 462 35.05 9.74 -19.64
CA PRO A 462 35.17 10.38 -18.33
C PRO A 462 34.00 11.32 -17.96
N THR A 463 33.10 11.63 -18.89
CA THR A 463 31.91 12.46 -18.66
C THR A 463 30.65 11.65 -18.36
N TYR A 464 30.75 10.33 -18.33
CA TYR A 464 29.62 9.42 -18.16
C TYR A 464 29.07 9.44 -16.72
N ALA A 465 28.23 10.44 -16.39
CA ALA A 465 27.75 10.75 -15.04
C ALA A 465 27.09 9.56 -14.32
N ILE A 466 26.26 8.79 -15.03
CA ILE A 466 25.53 7.67 -14.41
C ILE A 466 26.46 6.49 -14.03
N ALA A 467 27.62 6.36 -14.68
CA ALA A 467 28.60 5.35 -14.29
C ALA A 467 29.27 5.71 -12.94
N TYR A 468 29.47 6.99 -12.67
CA TYR A 468 29.92 7.46 -11.35
C TYR A 468 28.85 7.22 -10.28
N ALA A 469 27.57 7.42 -10.57
CA ALA A 469 26.48 7.07 -9.65
C ALA A 469 26.48 5.55 -9.36
N GLY A 470 26.71 4.71 -10.38
CA GLY A 470 26.85 3.26 -10.19
C GLY A 470 28.03 2.86 -9.28
N ILE A 471 29.14 3.61 -9.32
CA ILE A 471 30.26 3.44 -8.37
C ILE A 471 29.82 3.83 -6.97
N ALA A 472 29.11 4.94 -6.80
CA ALA A 472 28.61 5.38 -5.50
C ALA A 472 27.70 4.31 -4.88
N ASP A 473 26.67 3.88 -5.60
CA ASP A 473 25.72 2.83 -5.18
C ASP A 473 26.45 1.52 -4.79
N SER A 474 27.53 1.17 -5.52
CA SER A 474 28.28 -0.06 -5.23
C SER A 474 29.05 0.06 -3.92
N TYR A 475 29.69 1.21 -3.65
CA TYR A 475 30.39 1.43 -2.40
C TYR A 475 29.44 1.61 -1.22
N ASP A 476 28.29 2.27 -1.41
CA ASP A 476 27.26 2.41 -0.39
C ASP A 476 26.80 1.05 0.13
N LEU A 477 26.52 0.11 -0.78
CA LEU A 477 26.08 -1.23 -0.39
C LEU A 477 27.20 -2.11 0.14
N LEU A 478 28.47 -1.97 -0.34
CA LEU A 478 29.62 -2.64 0.25
C LEU A 478 29.84 -2.21 1.70
N GLY A 479 29.65 -0.93 2.01
CA GLY A 479 29.73 -0.40 3.38
C GLY A 479 28.54 -0.86 4.22
N TRP A 480 27.33 -0.80 3.68
CA TRP A 480 26.11 -1.18 4.39
C TRP A 480 26.08 -2.64 4.81
N TYR A 481 26.47 -3.56 3.91
CA TYR A 481 26.54 -4.98 4.24
C TYR A 481 27.81 -5.40 5.00
N GLY A 482 28.67 -4.44 5.38
CA GLY A 482 29.88 -4.72 6.13
C GLY A 482 30.98 -5.46 5.34
N TYR A 483 30.90 -5.51 4.00
CA TYR A 483 31.96 -6.09 3.17
C TYR A 483 33.21 -5.18 3.10
N LEU A 484 33.01 -3.87 3.29
CA LEU A 484 34.08 -2.89 3.49
C LEU A 484 33.78 -2.07 4.76
N ALA A 485 34.87 -1.65 5.44
CA ALA A 485 34.72 -0.78 6.60
C ALA A 485 34.05 0.56 6.19
N PRO A 486 33.15 1.10 7.02
CA PRO A 486 32.46 2.36 6.72
C PRO A 486 33.40 3.51 6.34
N GLN A 487 34.53 3.64 7.04
CA GLN A 487 35.55 4.67 6.80
C GLN A 487 36.28 4.51 5.45
N GLU A 488 36.19 3.33 4.83
CA GLU A 488 36.75 3.06 3.50
C GLU A 488 35.70 3.22 2.41
N ALA A 489 34.50 2.71 2.62
CA ALA A 489 33.41 2.66 1.64
C ALA A 489 32.77 4.03 1.39
N PHE A 490 32.26 4.67 2.42
CA PHE A 490 31.47 5.92 2.28
C PHE A 490 32.23 7.12 1.73
N PRO A 491 33.52 7.37 2.06
CA PRO A 491 34.27 8.44 1.40
C PRO A 491 34.45 8.22 -0.12
N ARG A 492 34.59 6.96 -0.55
CA ARG A 492 34.68 6.61 -1.98
C ARG A 492 33.32 6.75 -2.67
N ALA A 493 32.25 6.32 -2.02
CA ALA A 493 30.89 6.53 -2.50
C ALA A 493 30.58 8.02 -2.69
N ARG A 494 30.91 8.85 -1.70
CA ARG A 494 30.74 10.30 -1.75
C ARG A 494 31.48 10.92 -2.92
N ALA A 495 32.77 10.64 -3.05
CA ALA A 495 33.57 11.20 -4.14
C ALA A 495 32.97 10.87 -5.53
N ALA A 496 32.44 9.67 -5.68
CA ALA A 496 31.78 9.24 -6.91
C ALA A 496 30.43 9.95 -7.12
N ALA A 497 29.58 10.03 -6.08
CA ALA A 497 28.28 10.69 -6.16
C ALA A 497 28.42 12.21 -6.41
N GLU A 498 29.38 12.88 -5.77
CA GLU A 498 29.68 14.28 -6.04
C GLU A 498 30.17 14.51 -7.48
N LYS A 499 30.99 13.61 -7.99
CA LYS A 499 31.43 13.67 -9.38
C LYS A 499 30.28 13.45 -10.37
N ALA A 500 29.38 12.49 -10.05
CA ALA A 500 28.16 12.29 -10.85
C ALA A 500 27.30 13.56 -10.87
N ARG A 501 27.08 14.21 -9.74
CA ARG A 501 26.33 15.47 -9.59
C ARG A 501 27.01 16.66 -10.30
N GLU A 502 28.34 16.73 -10.29
CA GLU A 502 29.10 17.75 -10.99
C GLU A 502 28.89 17.62 -12.49
N LEU A 503 28.92 16.39 -13.02
CA LEU A 503 28.74 16.11 -14.44
C LEU A 503 27.30 16.27 -14.89
N ASP A 504 26.33 15.90 -14.04
CA ASP A 504 24.90 16.02 -14.29
C ASP A 504 24.11 16.38 -13.02
N ALA A 505 23.80 17.65 -12.86
CA ALA A 505 23.01 18.17 -11.74
C ALA A 505 21.51 17.76 -11.74
N THR A 506 21.08 16.99 -12.76
CA THR A 506 19.69 16.48 -12.86
C THR A 506 19.60 14.96 -12.64
N LEU A 507 20.69 14.32 -12.25
CA LEU A 507 20.76 12.88 -12.00
C LEU A 507 20.24 12.55 -10.60
N ALA A 508 19.01 12.06 -10.49
CA ALA A 508 18.35 11.75 -9.21
C ALA A 508 19.13 10.75 -8.38
N GLU A 509 19.77 9.78 -9.00
CA GLU A 509 20.57 8.72 -8.40
C GLU A 509 21.72 9.31 -7.56
N ALA A 510 22.44 10.30 -8.09
CA ALA A 510 23.53 10.96 -7.37
C ALA A 510 23.06 11.65 -6.07
N PHE A 511 21.87 12.27 -6.10
CA PHE A 511 21.27 12.90 -4.93
C PHE A 511 20.79 11.88 -3.91
N ALA A 512 20.22 10.75 -4.35
CA ALA A 512 19.79 9.68 -3.45
C ALA A 512 21.00 9.07 -2.71
N SER A 513 22.11 8.76 -3.41
CA SER A 513 23.34 8.27 -2.79
C SER A 513 23.94 9.30 -1.81
N LEU A 514 23.96 10.59 -2.16
CA LEU A 514 24.42 11.65 -1.22
C LEU A 514 23.52 11.76 0.01
N GLY A 515 22.21 11.60 -0.14
CA GLY A 515 21.27 11.54 0.96
C GLY A 515 21.55 10.36 1.89
N TRP A 516 21.79 9.18 1.31
CA TRP A 516 22.15 7.97 2.03
C TRP A 516 23.44 8.14 2.84
N ILE A 517 24.50 8.61 2.21
CA ILE A 517 25.80 8.84 2.87
C ILE A 517 25.66 9.87 3.99
N SER A 518 24.91 10.96 3.74
CA SER A 518 24.70 12.01 4.74
C SER A 518 23.94 11.52 5.96
N ALA A 519 23.01 10.58 5.81
CA ALA A 519 22.27 9.96 6.91
C ALA A 519 23.14 8.93 7.64
N ASN A 520 23.64 7.93 6.90
CA ASN A 520 24.22 6.71 7.47
C ASN A 520 25.67 6.84 7.93
N TYR A 521 26.40 7.85 7.42
CA TYR A 521 27.83 8.03 7.75
C TYR A 521 28.14 9.39 8.38
N ASP A 522 27.62 10.49 7.82
CA ASP A 522 27.92 11.82 8.35
C ASP A 522 27.07 12.21 9.56
N TRP A 523 25.86 11.61 9.66
CA TRP A 523 24.81 12.02 10.59
C TRP A 523 24.41 13.48 10.40
N ASN A 524 24.42 13.92 9.12
CA ASN A 524 23.97 15.24 8.73
C ASN A 524 22.51 15.15 8.21
N TRP A 525 21.59 15.09 9.17
CA TRP A 525 20.16 14.85 8.92
C TRP A 525 19.53 15.90 8.00
N ALA A 526 19.93 17.18 8.17
CA ALA A 526 19.43 18.27 7.34
C ALA A 526 19.92 18.18 5.89
N ALA A 527 21.14 17.75 5.66
CA ALA A 527 21.68 17.50 4.32
C ALA A 527 20.97 16.28 3.71
N ALA A 528 20.83 15.17 4.45
CA ALA A 528 20.17 13.96 3.98
C ALA A 528 18.74 14.25 3.47
N GLU A 529 17.93 14.95 4.29
CA GLU A 529 16.55 15.29 3.88
C GLU A 529 16.52 16.18 2.64
N ARG A 530 17.41 17.16 2.54
CA ARG A 530 17.49 18.02 1.35
C ARG A 530 17.84 17.23 0.08
N GLU A 531 18.83 16.33 0.18
CA GLU A 531 19.27 15.52 -0.95
C GLU A 531 18.18 14.52 -1.38
N TYR A 532 17.48 13.82 -0.45
CA TYR A 532 16.35 12.94 -0.78
C TYR A 532 15.20 13.72 -1.45
N LYS A 533 14.79 14.87 -0.90
CA LYS A 533 13.76 15.70 -1.50
C LYS A 533 14.16 16.18 -2.91
N LYS A 534 15.45 16.46 -3.12
CA LYS A 534 15.97 16.83 -4.44
C LYS A 534 15.91 15.65 -5.39
N ALA A 535 16.32 14.45 -4.98
CA ALA A 535 16.21 13.23 -5.79
C ALA A 535 14.76 12.99 -6.24
N LEU A 536 13.80 13.03 -5.31
CA LEU A 536 12.38 12.84 -5.58
C LEU A 536 11.77 13.95 -6.44
N SER A 537 12.28 15.19 -6.36
CA SER A 537 11.86 16.27 -7.24
C SER A 537 12.34 16.09 -8.68
N LEU A 538 13.46 15.41 -8.88
CA LEU A 538 14.04 15.11 -10.19
C LEU A 538 13.43 13.85 -10.82
N ASN A 539 13.13 12.87 -10.01
CA ASN A 539 12.49 11.62 -10.44
C ASN A 539 11.46 11.14 -9.40
N PRO A 540 10.18 11.57 -9.50
CA PRO A 540 9.11 11.18 -8.57
C PRO A 540 8.74 9.69 -8.60
N SER A 541 9.20 8.94 -9.60
CA SER A 541 8.97 7.50 -9.73
C SER A 541 10.21 6.66 -9.36
N TYR A 542 11.18 7.25 -8.67
CA TYR A 542 12.38 6.54 -8.24
C TYR A 542 12.14 5.75 -6.94
N ALA A 543 11.76 4.48 -7.06
CA ALA A 543 11.39 3.61 -5.94
C ALA A 543 12.46 3.56 -4.84
N THR A 544 13.75 3.47 -5.19
CA THR A 544 14.86 3.43 -4.24
C THR A 544 14.96 4.74 -3.43
N ALA A 545 14.75 5.90 -4.05
CA ALA A 545 14.78 7.16 -3.32
C ALA A 545 13.62 7.27 -2.31
N HIS A 546 12.41 6.80 -2.66
CA HIS A 546 11.29 6.70 -1.74
C HIS A 546 11.58 5.72 -0.59
N GLN A 547 12.17 4.55 -0.88
CA GLN A 547 12.58 3.56 0.12
C GLN A 547 13.57 4.17 1.12
N TRP A 548 14.69 4.71 0.65
CA TRP A 548 15.73 5.28 1.51
C TRP A 548 15.25 6.52 2.28
N TYR A 549 14.40 7.34 1.67
CA TYR A 549 13.79 8.47 2.38
C TYR A 549 12.80 8.01 3.45
N SER A 550 12.07 6.92 3.24
CA SER A 550 11.22 6.28 4.24
C SER A 550 12.03 5.80 5.46
N GLU A 551 13.16 5.14 5.23
CA GLU A 551 14.08 4.71 6.30
C GLU A 551 14.62 5.91 7.09
N PHE A 552 15.13 6.93 6.39
CA PHE A 552 15.55 8.18 7.01
C PHE A 552 14.46 8.81 7.89
N LEU A 553 13.24 8.92 7.40
CA LEU A 553 12.10 9.45 8.17
C LEU A 553 11.78 8.61 9.40
N THR A 554 11.96 7.28 9.29
CA THR A 554 11.84 6.36 10.44
C THR A 554 12.82 6.74 11.55
N TYR A 555 14.09 6.93 11.22
CA TYR A 555 15.13 7.26 12.18
C TYR A 555 14.92 8.65 12.82
N MET A 556 14.30 9.57 12.08
CA MET A 556 13.87 10.87 12.60
C MET A 556 12.60 10.78 13.48
N GLY A 557 11.98 9.61 13.63
CA GLY A 557 10.74 9.43 14.39
C GLY A 557 9.49 9.97 13.68
N ARG A 558 9.59 10.28 12.38
CA ARG A 558 8.48 10.79 11.54
C ARG A 558 7.72 9.64 10.91
N HIS A 559 7.14 8.78 11.77
CA HIS A 559 6.60 7.49 11.36
C HIS A 559 5.48 7.54 10.32
N ASP A 560 4.54 8.51 10.41
CA ASP A 560 3.45 8.61 9.42
C ASP A 560 3.96 8.96 8.03
N GLU A 561 4.95 9.87 7.94
CA GLU A 561 5.57 10.24 6.67
C GLU A 561 6.43 9.08 6.12
N SER A 562 7.16 8.40 7.00
CA SER A 562 7.93 7.21 6.65
C SER A 562 7.05 6.12 6.04
N ILE A 563 5.92 5.80 6.68
CA ILE A 563 4.96 4.80 6.18
C ILE A 563 4.42 5.21 4.80
N ALA A 564 4.12 6.50 4.60
CA ALA A 564 3.62 6.99 3.32
C ALA A 564 4.65 6.83 2.18
N GLU A 565 5.93 7.19 2.45
CA GLU A 565 7.01 7.02 1.48
C GLU A 565 7.33 5.54 1.22
N GLY A 566 7.32 4.69 2.25
CA GLY A 566 7.48 3.24 2.12
C GLY A 566 6.40 2.60 1.24
N HIS A 567 5.14 3.00 1.42
CA HIS A 567 4.05 2.55 0.55
C HIS A 567 4.19 3.08 -0.88
N LYS A 568 4.71 4.30 -1.07
CA LYS A 568 5.00 4.82 -2.41
C LYS A 568 6.09 4.00 -3.09
N ALA A 569 7.15 3.64 -2.38
CA ALA A 569 8.17 2.72 -2.89
C ALA A 569 7.57 1.36 -3.27
N GLN A 570 6.70 0.80 -2.43
CA GLN A 570 6.01 -0.47 -2.68
C GLN A 570 5.05 -0.41 -3.88
N GLU A 571 4.37 0.73 -4.09
CA GLU A 571 3.54 0.96 -5.28
C GLU A 571 4.37 0.96 -6.57
N LEU A 572 5.58 1.55 -6.52
CA LEU A 572 6.49 1.64 -7.66
C LEU A 572 7.24 0.32 -7.92
N ASP A 573 7.51 -0.46 -6.86
CA ASP A 573 8.23 -1.75 -6.95
C ASP A 573 7.56 -2.84 -6.10
N PRO A 574 6.35 -3.30 -6.49
CA PRO A 574 5.48 -4.13 -5.65
C PRO A 574 6.02 -5.52 -5.33
N LEU A 575 6.91 -6.06 -6.16
CA LEU A 575 7.52 -7.39 -5.98
C LEU A 575 8.98 -7.31 -5.48
N SER A 576 9.46 -6.13 -5.09
CA SER A 576 10.76 -6.00 -4.45
C SER A 576 10.70 -6.59 -3.04
N LEU A 577 11.47 -7.65 -2.81
CA LEU A 577 11.57 -8.28 -1.50
C LEU A 577 12.08 -7.29 -0.44
N ILE A 578 13.12 -6.51 -0.79
CA ILE A 578 13.72 -5.56 0.14
C ILE A 578 12.75 -4.43 0.50
N ILE A 579 12.04 -3.83 -0.47
CA ILE A 579 11.06 -2.78 -0.17
C ILE A 579 9.90 -3.31 0.67
N ASN A 580 9.40 -4.52 0.37
CA ASN A 580 8.36 -5.15 1.19
C ASN A 580 8.84 -5.43 2.62
N ASN A 581 10.10 -5.84 2.78
CA ASN A 581 10.75 -6.03 4.05
C ASN A 581 10.89 -4.71 4.83
N ASP A 582 11.36 -3.65 4.18
CA ASP A 582 11.63 -2.35 4.82
C ASP A 582 10.34 -1.65 5.25
N VAL A 583 9.24 -1.83 4.53
CA VAL A 583 7.90 -1.42 5.01
C VAL A 583 7.55 -2.15 6.31
N GLY A 584 7.89 -3.44 6.44
CA GLY A 584 7.77 -4.19 7.70
C GLY A 584 8.66 -3.61 8.81
N GLN A 585 9.90 -3.24 8.49
CA GLN A 585 10.84 -2.57 9.40
C GLN A 585 10.32 -1.19 9.87
N VAL A 586 9.77 -0.39 8.96
CA VAL A 586 9.13 0.89 9.27
C VAL A 586 8.01 0.72 10.31
N TYR A 587 7.14 -0.26 10.11
CA TYR A 587 6.10 -0.59 11.08
C TYR A 587 6.68 -1.07 12.42
N TYR A 588 7.76 -1.85 12.42
CA TYR A 588 8.44 -2.30 13.64
C TYR A 588 8.96 -1.11 14.47
N PHE A 589 9.67 -0.18 13.85
CA PHE A 589 10.18 1.02 14.55
C PHE A 589 9.05 1.99 14.95
N ALA A 590 7.93 2.01 14.22
CA ALA A 590 6.73 2.74 14.59
C ALA A 590 5.92 2.08 15.74
N ARG A 591 6.38 0.97 16.31
CA ARG A 591 5.68 0.14 17.33
C ARG A 591 4.37 -0.48 16.84
N ARG A 592 4.15 -0.53 15.54
CA ARG A 592 2.97 -1.14 14.90
C ARG A 592 3.27 -2.60 14.57
N TYR A 593 3.47 -3.41 15.63
CA TYR A 593 4.00 -4.77 15.50
C TYR A 593 3.07 -5.73 14.74
N ASP A 594 1.74 -5.56 14.83
CA ASP A 594 0.80 -6.40 14.09
C ASP A 594 0.90 -6.17 12.59
N GLU A 595 1.01 -4.90 12.17
CA GLU A 595 1.21 -4.54 10.78
C GLU A 595 2.62 -4.96 10.29
N ALA A 596 3.64 -4.83 11.14
CA ALA A 596 4.98 -5.33 10.82
C ALA A 596 4.97 -6.84 10.53
N ILE A 597 4.37 -7.64 11.41
CA ILE A 597 4.24 -9.09 11.24
C ILE A 597 3.47 -9.44 9.96
N ALA A 598 2.34 -8.77 9.70
CA ALA A 598 1.55 -9.01 8.51
C ALA A 598 2.34 -8.70 7.22
N GLN A 599 3.06 -7.57 7.20
CA GLN A 599 3.86 -7.15 6.04
C GLN A 599 5.07 -8.06 5.80
N LEU A 600 5.76 -8.48 6.86
CA LEU A 600 6.90 -9.39 6.76
C LEU A 600 6.48 -10.80 6.31
N ARG A 601 5.35 -11.30 6.79
CA ARG A 601 4.76 -12.55 6.28
C ARG A 601 4.42 -12.47 4.81
N LYS A 602 3.91 -11.33 4.33
CA LYS A 602 3.68 -11.09 2.91
C LYS A 602 4.98 -11.13 2.09
N ALA A 603 6.10 -10.58 2.61
CA ALA A 603 7.40 -10.70 1.97
C ALA A 603 7.86 -12.16 1.89
N LEU A 604 7.64 -12.96 2.95
CA LEU A 604 7.94 -14.40 2.99
C LEU A 604 7.01 -15.26 2.12
N GLU A 605 5.80 -14.81 1.82
CA GLU A 605 4.96 -15.44 0.78
C GLU A 605 5.56 -15.29 -0.62
N MET A 606 6.31 -14.20 -0.86
CA MET A 606 6.98 -13.96 -2.14
C MET A 606 8.28 -14.79 -2.25
N ASP A 607 9.03 -14.87 -1.17
CA ASP A 607 10.25 -15.69 -1.06
C ASP A 607 10.40 -16.26 0.36
N PRO A 608 10.07 -17.54 0.56
CA PRO A 608 10.17 -18.20 1.87
C PRO A 608 11.61 -18.36 2.40
N ASP A 609 12.62 -18.14 1.55
CA ASP A 609 14.05 -18.29 1.91
C ASP A 609 14.72 -16.91 2.12
N PHE A 610 13.94 -15.83 2.24
CA PHE A 610 14.47 -14.49 2.45
C PHE A 610 14.87 -14.26 3.92
N ALA A 611 16.13 -14.55 4.27
CA ALA A 611 16.66 -14.52 5.62
C ALA A 611 16.39 -13.20 6.39
N VAL A 612 16.48 -12.06 5.70
CA VAL A 612 16.27 -10.73 6.30
C VAL A 612 14.85 -10.56 6.82
N ALA A 613 13.85 -11.05 6.10
CA ALA A 613 12.45 -10.98 6.56
C ALA A 613 12.19 -11.91 7.74
N HIS A 614 12.82 -13.08 7.80
CA HIS A 614 12.72 -13.98 8.94
C HIS A 614 13.26 -13.33 10.22
N PHE A 615 14.42 -12.67 10.17
CA PHE A 615 14.96 -12.05 11.38
C PHE A 615 14.15 -10.84 11.83
N LEU A 616 13.65 -9.97 10.93
CA LEU A 616 12.77 -8.85 11.30
C LEU A 616 11.43 -9.32 11.84
N LEU A 617 10.88 -10.40 11.28
CA LEU A 617 9.67 -11.04 11.80
C LEU A 617 9.92 -11.55 13.23
N ALA A 618 11.07 -12.18 13.47
CA ALA A 618 11.45 -12.64 14.80
C ALA A 618 11.54 -11.49 15.82
N LEU A 619 12.12 -10.35 15.44
CA LEU A 619 12.14 -9.16 16.29
C LEU A 619 10.75 -8.61 16.58
N ALA A 620 9.86 -8.56 15.59
CA ALA A 620 8.49 -8.08 15.78
C ALA A 620 7.68 -9.02 16.68
N LEU A 621 7.83 -10.34 16.52
CA LEU A 621 7.22 -11.36 17.40
C LEU A 621 7.73 -11.26 18.83
N ALA A 622 9.04 -11.03 19.01
CA ALA A 622 9.64 -10.87 20.35
C ALA A 622 9.06 -9.65 21.10
N GLN A 623 8.80 -8.54 20.40
CA GLN A 623 8.16 -7.36 21.01
C GLN A 623 6.71 -7.64 21.45
N LYS A 624 6.06 -8.63 20.86
CA LYS A 624 4.74 -9.13 21.31
C LYS A 624 4.83 -10.25 22.33
N SER A 625 6.01 -10.56 22.83
CA SER A 625 6.28 -11.66 23.78
C SER A 625 5.96 -13.06 23.22
N LEU A 626 5.89 -13.22 21.89
CA LEU A 626 5.72 -14.49 21.19
C LEU A 626 7.09 -15.16 21.00
N TYR A 627 7.79 -15.43 22.10
CA TYR A 627 9.22 -15.79 22.10
C TYR A 627 9.54 -17.12 21.41
N ASP A 628 8.65 -18.11 21.49
CA ASP A 628 8.91 -19.41 20.85
C ASP A 628 8.88 -19.28 19.32
N GLU A 629 7.88 -18.59 18.77
CA GLU A 629 7.80 -18.29 17.34
C GLU A 629 8.98 -17.40 16.91
N ALA A 630 9.34 -16.38 17.70
CA ALA A 630 10.47 -15.50 17.42
C ALA A 630 11.79 -16.27 17.30
N ILE A 631 12.05 -17.22 18.21
CA ILE A 631 13.25 -18.06 18.18
C ILE A 631 13.25 -18.97 16.94
N GLU A 632 12.10 -19.56 16.60
CA GLU A 632 11.98 -20.39 15.40
C GLU A 632 12.32 -19.60 14.12
N GLU A 633 11.76 -18.40 13.97
CA GLU A 633 12.02 -17.53 12.81
C GLU A 633 13.49 -17.05 12.77
N ALA A 634 14.08 -16.71 13.93
CA ALA A 634 15.51 -16.33 13.99
C ALA A 634 16.44 -17.49 13.64
N GLN A 635 16.12 -18.72 14.04
CA GLN A 635 16.87 -19.92 13.68
C GLN A 635 16.77 -20.23 12.17
N LYS A 636 15.61 -20.02 11.57
CA LYS A 636 15.45 -20.11 10.10
C LYS A 636 16.35 -19.08 9.41
N ALA A 637 16.32 -17.82 9.86
CA ALA A 637 17.19 -16.78 9.33
C ALA A 637 18.66 -17.21 9.38
N MET A 638 19.13 -17.72 10.53
CA MET A 638 20.51 -18.19 10.71
C MET A 638 20.85 -19.36 9.77
N THR A 639 19.93 -20.31 9.58
CA THR A 639 20.13 -21.43 8.68
C THR A 639 20.30 -20.97 7.22
N LEU A 640 19.54 -19.97 6.81
CA LEU A 640 19.56 -19.40 5.46
C LEU A 640 20.80 -18.54 5.19
N ALA A 641 21.21 -17.71 6.18
CA ALA A 641 22.33 -16.79 6.04
C ALA A 641 23.70 -17.47 6.29
N GLY A 642 23.73 -18.54 7.05
CA GLY A 642 24.93 -19.23 7.50
C GLY A 642 25.33 -18.89 8.94
N GLU A 643 25.93 -19.85 9.64
CA GLU A 643 26.23 -19.78 11.08
C GLU A 643 27.26 -18.68 11.46
N GLU A 644 27.94 -18.10 10.49
CA GLU A 644 28.93 -17.05 10.68
C GLU A 644 28.48 -15.67 10.19
N ASP A 645 27.20 -15.50 9.87
CA ASP A 645 26.62 -14.18 9.59
C ASP A 645 26.49 -13.41 10.89
N THR A 646 27.34 -12.39 11.09
CA THR A 646 27.43 -11.65 12.36
C THR A 646 26.19 -10.79 12.63
N LEU A 647 25.50 -10.32 11.59
CA LEU A 647 24.25 -9.57 11.73
C LEU A 647 23.13 -10.46 12.24
N ILE A 648 22.85 -11.55 11.56
CA ILE A 648 21.76 -12.47 11.94
C ILE A 648 22.07 -13.15 13.29
N LEU A 649 23.33 -13.50 13.55
CA LEU A 649 23.75 -14.05 14.84
C LEU A 649 23.49 -13.08 16.00
N SER A 650 23.79 -11.79 15.84
CA SER A 650 23.51 -10.79 16.86
C SER A 650 21.99 -10.64 17.13
N GLN A 651 21.16 -10.70 16.09
CA GLN A 651 19.70 -10.65 16.24
C GLN A 651 19.16 -11.85 17.01
N LEU A 652 19.69 -13.05 16.75
CA LEU A 652 19.37 -14.25 17.55
C LEU A 652 19.76 -14.05 19.03
N GLY A 653 20.90 -13.41 19.28
CA GLY A 653 21.35 -13.03 20.64
C GLY A 653 20.36 -12.10 21.34
N ILE A 654 19.87 -11.07 20.64
CA ILE A 654 18.85 -10.14 21.14
C ILE A 654 17.56 -10.90 21.52
N ILE A 655 17.10 -11.81 20.66
CA ILE A 655 15.87 -12.57 20.92
C ILE A 655 16.05 -13.51 22.13
N TYR A 656 17.22 -14.17 22.27
CA TYR A 656 17.52 -14.97 23.46
C TYR A 656 17.54 -14.12 24.72
N ALA A 657 18.13 -12.91 24.68
CA ALA A 657 18.14 -11.99 25.80
C ALA A 657 16.72 -11.57 26.21
N LEU A 658 15.90 -11.11 25.26
CA LEU A 658 14.51 -10.69 25.51
C LEU A 658 13.62 -11.82 26.00
N SER A 659 13.89 -13.08 25.61
CA SER A 659 13.15 -14.26 26.04
C SER A 659 13.64 -14.85 27.39
N GLY A 660 14.58 -14.19 28.06
CA GLY A 660 15.16 -14.66 29.33
C GLY A 660 16.08 -15.88 29.22
N LYS A 661 16.50 -16.24 28.00
CA LYS A 661 17.47 -17.33 27.75
C LYS A 661 18.91 -16.81 27.85
N GLU A 662 19.26 -16.21 29.01
CA GLU A 662 20.51 -15.51 29.25
C GLU A 662 21.77 -16.31 28.82
N ASN A 663 21.85 -17.61 29.20
CA ASN A 663 23.01 -18.44 28.84
C ASN A 663 23.22 -18.53 27.32
N LYS A 664 22.14 -18.59 26.54
CA LYS A 664 22.23 -18.62 25.08
C LYS A 664 22.63 -17.27 24.50
N ALA A 665 22.11 -16.17 25.07
CA ALA A 665 22.52 -14.83 24.66
C ALA A 665 24.02 -14.58 24.91
N ARG A 666 24.56 -15.06 26.05
CA ARG A 666 26.01 -14.97 26.35
C ARG A 666 26.87 -15.81 25.39
N GLN A 667 26.42 -17.03 25.06
CA GLN A 667 27.10 -17.84 24.05
C GLN A 667 27.18 -17.15 22.68
N VAL A 668 26.15 -16.38 22.32
CA VAL A 668 26.16 -15.57 21.10
C VAL A 668 27.18 -14.44 21.22
N LEU A 669 27.27 -13.73 22.36
CA LEU A 669 28.27 -12.71 22.59
C LEU A 669 29.70 -13.28 22.48
N ASP A 670 29.96 -14.42 23.10
CA ASP A 670 31.26 -15.12 23.01
C ASP A 670 31.61 -15.45 21.56
N LYS A 671 30.63 -15.92 20.78
CA LYS A 671 30.82 -16.24 19.37
C LYS A 671 31.07 -15.00 18.49
N LEU A 672 30.37 -13.90 18.78
CA LEU A 672 30.60 -12.63 18.10
C LEU A 672 32.00 -12.06 18.40
N ASP A 673 32.49 -12.23 19.64
CA ASP A 673 33.85 -11.85 20.02
C ASP A 673 34.91 -12.67 19.27
N GLU A 674 34.72 -14.00 19.17
CA GLU A 674 35.59 -14.86 18.36
C GLU A 674 35.64 -14.40 16.88
N LEU A 675 34.47 -14.09 16.29
CA LEU A 675 34.38 -13.68 14.89
C LEU A 675 34.95 -12.27 14.64
N SER A 676 35.02 -11.42 15.66
CA SER A 676 35.48 -10.03 15.52
C SER A 676 36.94 -9.92 15.06
N GLY A 677 37.75 -10.99 15.23
CA GLY A 677 39.12 -11.09 14.73
C GLY A 677 39.24 -11.24 13.22
N GLU A 678 38.17 -11.69 12.54
CA GLU A 678 38.18 -12.02 11.11
C GLU A 678 37.12 -11.27 10.30
N LYS A 679 36.04 -10.87 10.94
CA LYS A 679 34.87 -10.23 10.32
C LYS A 679 34.49 -8.95 11.06
N TYR A 680 33.78 -8.05 10.38
CA TYR A 680 33.17 -6.92 11.03
C TYR A 680 31.99 -7.37 11.91
N VAL A 681 32.06 -7.05 13.18
CA VAL A 681 30.96 -7.22 14.15
C VAL A 681 30.48 -5.85 14.56
N SER A 682 29.21 -5.54 14.34
CA SER A 682 28.62 -4.25 14.69
C SER A 682 28.63 -4.04 16.22
N PRO A 683 29.33 -3.03 16.73
CA PRO A 683 29.27 -2.68 18.14
C PRO A 683 27.85 -2.33 18.61
N PHE A 684 27.04 -1.72 17.75
CA PHE A 684 25.64 -1.40 18.05
C PHE A 684 24.81 -2.68 18.28
N ALA A 685 25.00 -3.71 17.44
CA ALA A 685 24.30 -4.98 17.59
C ALA A 685 24.69 -5.69 18.90
N VAL A 686 25.96 -5.66 19.29
CA VAL A 686 26.42 -6.17 20.61
C VAL A 686 25.76 -5.41 21.76
N ALA A 687 25.67 -4.07 21.65
CA ALA A 687 24.99 -3.24 22.64
C ALA A 687 23.52 -3.63 22.81
N LEU A 688 22.82 -3.98 21.74
CA LEU A 688 21.43 -4.43 21.81
C LEU A 688 21.27 -5.77 22.55
N VAL A 689 22.22 -6.71 22.42
CA VAL A 689 22.20 -7.95 23.19
C VAL A 689 22.36 -7.64 24.68
N HIS A 690 23.31 -6.77 25.07
CA HIS A 690 23.49 -6.36 26.46
C HIS A 690 22.26 -5.61 27.00
N ALA A 691 21.66 -4.72 26.21
CA ALA A 691 20.42 -4.03 26.58
C ALA A 691 19.27 -5.02 26.83
N GLY A 692 19.14 -6.05 25.97
CA GLY A 692 18.15 -7.13 26.14
C GLY A 692 18.39 -7.97 27.40
N LEU A 693 19.66 -8.15 27.80
CA LEU A 693 20.04 -8.81 29.07
C LEU A 693 19.83 -7.91 30.30
N GLY A 694 19.48 -6.63 30.13
CA GLY A 694 19.39 -5.66 31.23
C GLY A 694 20.72 -5.17 31.75
N GLU A 695 21.82 -5.39 31.03
CA GLU A 695 23.19 -5.00 31.38
C GLU A 695 23.50 -3.58 30.87
N SER A 696 22.87 -2.57 31.49
CA SER A 696 22.91 -1.19 31.04
C SER A 696 24.32 -0.62 30.85
N ASP A 697 25.25 -0.92 31.77
CA ASP A 697 26.63 -0.37 31.71
C ASP A 697 27.39 -0.92 30.48
N ASN A 698 27.29 -2.23 30.25
CA ASN A 698 27.88 -2.87 29.07
C ASN A 698 27.23 -2.36 27.79
N ALA A 699 25.90 -2.19 27.80
CA ALA A 699 25.20 -1.65 26.64
C ALA A 699 25.68 -0.24 26.30
N PHE A 700 25.87 0.65 27.28
CA PHE A 700 26.41 2.00 27.03
C PHE A 700 27.85 1.97 26.53
N GLU A 701 28.72 1.13 27.09
CA GLU A 701 30.09 0.99 26.60
C GLU A 701 30.12 0.61 25.10
N TRP A 702 29.28 -0.32 24.69
CA TRP A 702 29.21 -0.73 23.30
C TRP A 702 28.50 0.30 22.41
N LEU A 703 27.50 1.06 22.90
CA LEU A 703 26.90 2.18 22.18
C LEU A 703 27.91 3.30 21.93
N GLU A 704 28.77 3.60 22.89
CA GLU A 704 29.86 4.58 22.73
C GLU A 704 30.85 4.13 21.66
N LYS A 705 31.28 2.85 21.67
CA LYS A 705 32.10 2.24 20.62
C LYS A 705 31.44 2.32 19.25
N ALA A 706 30.12 2.08 19.18
CA ALA A 706 29.35 2.18 17.94
C ALA A 706 29.39 3.62 17.37
N CYS A 707 29.23 4.62 18.24
CA CYS A 707 29.33 6.02 17.82
C CYS A 707 30.74 6.39 17.34
N GLU A 708 31.78 5.92 18.03
CA GLU A 708 33.19 6.17 17.68
C GLU A 708 33.56 5.54 16.33
N SER A 709 33.10 4.32 16.09
CA SER A 709 33.35 3.57 14.84
C SER A 709 32.46 3.98 13.66
N ARG A 710 31.52 4.92 13.86
CA ARG A 710 30.52 5.29 12.85
C ARG A 710 29.71 4.10 12.35
N ASP A 711 29.32 3.22 13.29
CA ASP A 711 28.45 2.09 12.97
C ASP A 711 27.14 2.59 12.39
N HIS A 712 26.74 2.05 11.25
CA HIS A 712 25.56 2.51 10.52
C HIS A 712 24.25 2.31 11.28
N TRP A 713 24.15 1.32 12.18
CA TRP A 713 22.94 1.10 12.99
C TRP A 713 22.71 2.17 14.07
N VAL A 714 23.67 3.05 14.35
CA VAL A 714 23.53 4.17 15.30
C VAL A 714 22.38 5.10 14.91
N GLU A 715 22.03 5.20 13.64
CA GLU A 715 20.87 5.97 13.17
C GLU A 715 19.53 5.49 13.79
N THR A 716 19.45 4.21 14.17
CA THR A 716 18.26 3.64 14.82
C THR A 716 18.21 3.94 16.33
N LEU A 717 19.25 4.55 16.89
CA LEU A 717 19.36 4.83 18.33
C LEU A 717 18.09 5.48 18.88
N ARG A 718 17.53 6.47 18.20
CA ARG A 718 16.33 7.19 18.62
C ARG A 718 15.08 6.30 18.69
N VAL A 719 14.95 5.31 17.80
CA VAL A 719 13.68 4.60 17.58
C VAL A 719 13.71 3.13 17.98
N HIS A 720 14.89 2.55 18.25
CA HIS A 720 15.04 1.11 18.47
C HIS A 720 14.31 0.61 19.74
N PRO A 721 13.36 -0.35 19.64
CA PRO A 721 12.54 -0.81 20.78
C PRO A 721 13.34 -1.41 21.93
N VAL A 722 14.40 -2.16 21.62
CA VAL A 722 15.23 -2.84 22.63
C VAL A 722 15.93 -1.85 23.57
N LEU A 723 16.13 -0.61 23.14
CA LEU A 723 16.77 0.45 23.92
C LEU A 723 15.80 1.22 24.81
N ASP A 724 14.51 0.90 24.81
CA ASP A 724 13.51 1.67 25.58
C ASP A 724 13.81 1.68 27.08
N GLY A 725 14.38 0.59 27.61
CA GLY A 725 14.83 0.50 29.00
C GLY A 725 15.99 1.46 29.38
N LEU A 726 16.74 1.93 28.39
CA LEU A 726 17.88 2.82 28.59
C LEU A 726 17.53 4.32 28.42
N ARG A 727 16.35 4.66 27.91
CA ARG A 727 15.96 6.05 27.57
C ARG A 727 15.93 7.01 28.74
N GLY A 728 15.75 6.50 29.98
CA GLY A 728 15.74 7.29 31.21
C GLY A 728 17.13 7.64 31.74
N ASP A 729 18.21 7.10 31.17
CA ASP A 729 19.58 7.33 31.62
C ASP A 729 20.19 8.58 30.94
N GLU A 730 20.90 9.43 31.68
CA GLU A 730 21.53 10.63 31.13
C GLU A 730 22.57 10.32 30.04
N ARG A 731 23.20 9.16 30.09
CA ARG A 731 24.14 8.68 29.06
C ARG A 731 23.44 8.55 27.71
N TYR A 732 22.20 8.07 27.71
CA TYR A 732 21.41 7.93 26.47
C TYR A 732 21.14 9.28 25.82
N LEU A 733 20.78 10.28 26.60
CA LEU A 733 20.56 11.64 26.10
C LEU A 733 21.85 12.22 25.49
N ARG A 734 23.01 11.97 26.14
CA ARG A 734 24.31 12.43 25.60
C ARG A 734 24.60 11.78 24.23
N LEU A 735 24.33 10.50 24.06
CA LEU A 735 24.51 9.80 22.79
C LEU A 735 23.58 10.38 21.70
N LEU A 736 22.31 10.62 22.02
CA LEU A 736 21.37 11.25 21.08
C LEU A 736 21.83 12.66 20.68
N LEU A 737 22.30 13.47 21.61
CA LEU A 737 22.82 14.82 21.30
C LEU A 737 24.10 14.75 20.47
N GLY A 738 25.03 13.83 20.81
CA GLY A 738 26.29 13.63 20.09
C GLY A 738 26.09 13.17 18.62
N THR A 739 25.02 12.45 18.34
CA THR A 739 24.65 12.01 16.98
C THR A 739 23.70 12.97 16.25
N GLY A 740 23.25 14.04 16.93
CA GLY A 740 22.27 14.97 16.38
C GLY A 740 20.84 14.43 16.31
N LEU A 741 20.55 13.24 16.89
CA LEU A 741 19.22 12.64 16.96
C LEU A 741 18.38 13.18 18.14
N GLY A 742 18.98 14.03 19.00
CA GLY A 742 18.35 14.57 20.21
C GLY A 742 17.49 15.82 19.99
N SER A 743 17.35 16.31 18.77
CA SER A 743 16.59 17.53 18.44
C SER A 743 15.15 17.26 18.09
#